data_f3dd63bf2bc5466e7339172e17d22427
#
_entry.id   f3dd63bf2bc5466e7339172e17d22427
#
_cell.length_a   1.000
_cell.length_b   1.000
_cell.length_c   1.000
_cell.angle_alpha   90.00
_cell.angle_beta   90.00
_cell.angle_gamma   90.00
#
_symmetry.space_group_name_H-M   'P 1'
#
loop_
_entity.id
_entity.type
_entity.pdbx_description
1 polymer ?
#
loop_
_entity_poly.entity_id
_entity_poly.type
_entity_poly.pdbx_seq_one_letter_code
_entity_poly.pdbx_strand_id
1 'polypeptide(L)'
;MAGSTGRDGMQDTMQQDDVRQEGIEQGELELVDRWWRAANYLSVGQIYLRSNPLLREPLQAEDTKSRLLGHWGTTPGLNFVYAHLNRVIRRDNVEMLFVAGPGHGGPAVVANAWLEGTYSEIYAHVGNDEAGLAELFRQFSYPGGIPSHAAPESPGSISEGGELGYSLAHAYGSVFDNPQLVTAVVIGDGEAETGPLAASWHSHNFLDPAMDGAVLPILHLNGYKIANPTVLARMPQDQLEQLLRGYGHEPYFVTVQDPDNTEQAHRDFAAVLDRCLADIRAIQDAHRQHPSAEKEGEGGHRWPMIVLRSPKGWTGPRTVDGLQVEGTWRAHQVPLSEVRTNGEHLKQLGEWLESYRPNELFDAEGRLRPDVARGAPTGDFRMSATPHANGGLLRRALKLPAYQDHAVEVPSPGTDRVSPMITLGSWMRDVIAQNMENFRLFGPDETASNRLQNVYEVTDKVWQYRIDDVDEHLARSGRVMEVLSEHLCQGWLEGYLLTGRHGVFNCYEAFVHIVDSMFNQHAKWLKVHRKLQWRQPVPSLNYLLSSHVWQQDHNGFSHQDPGFIDHAVNKKAEVIRVYLPPDANTLLSVMEHCLASTDYVNIVVSGKQPSPTWLGPADAANHCRRGLGIWTFAGSEVPGEEPDVVLACAGDVPTVETVAAAELLREGAPGLKVRVVNVVDLMRLQDESEHPHGLPAHDFDGIFTPDKPVIFAYHGYPALIHRLAYKRTNQQGLHVHGYKEEGTTTTPFDMAMLNGIDRFTLAIDAIDRVPGLAGTHALLRQDLQDRRYRAREHTRSHGEDPEEIRNWKLGG
;
A
#
# COMPACT_ATOMS: atom_id res chain seq x y z
N MET A 1 28.58 -10.77 -51.28
CA MET A 1 27.51 -10.13 -52.03
C MET A 1 26.86 -9.12 -51.13
N ALA A 2 26.95 -7.88 -51.54
CA ALA A 2 26.50 -6.72 -50.76
C ALA A 2 25.02 -6.45 -50.98
N GLY A 3 24.37 -5.86 -49.98
CA GLY A 3 23.23 -4.98 -50.19
C GLY A 3 21.97 -5.33 -49.43
N SER A 4 21.79 -4.71 -48.24
CA SER A 4 20.54 -4.04 -47.82
C SER A 4 20.59 -3.59 -46.34
N THR A 5 21.39 -2.56 -46.07
CA THR A 5 21.37 -1.86 -44.76
C THR A 5 21.39 -0.35 -45.06
N GLY A 6 20.24 0.20 -45.38
CA GLY A 6 20.20 1.61 -45.75
C GLY A 6 18.81 2.23 -45.88
N ARG A 7 17.73 1.56 -45.48
CA ARG A 7 16.39 2.14 -45.60
C ARG A 7 15.68 2.39 -44.25
N ASP A 8 15.97 1.65 -43.19
CA ASP A 8 15.25 1.82 -41.92
C ASP A 8 15.70 3.05 -41.11
N GLY A 9 17.00 3.42 -41.19
CA GLY A 9 17.49 4.60 -40.47
C GLY A 9 17.06 5.95 -41.04
N MET A 10 16.54 5.97 -42.29
CA MET A 10 16.09 7.20 -42.95
C MET A 10 14.60 7.45 -42.72
N GLN A 11 13.79 6.41 -42.43
CA GLN A 11 12.36 6.55 -42.09
C GLN A 11 12.16 6.96 -40.63
N ASP A 12 12.98 6.49 -39.70
CA ASP A 12 12.90 6.90 -38.30
C ASP A 12 13.35 8.35 -38.08
N THR A 13 14.34 8.83 -38.81
CA THR A 13 14.74 10.25 -38.76
C THR A 13 13.70 11.17 -39.40
N MET A 14 12.99 10.73 -40.44
CA MET A 14 11.88 11.49 -41.02
C MET A 14 10.67 11.55 -40.08
N GLN A 15 10.36 10.50 -39.32
CA GLN A 15 9.28 10.54 -38.31
C GLN A 15 9.60 11.46 -37.11
N GLN A 16 10.84 11.57 -36.69
CA GLN A 16 11.25 12.51 -35.64
C GLN A 16 11.26 13.97 -36.13
N ASP A 17 11.56 14.22 -37.39
CA ASP A 17 11.55 15.56 -37.96
C ASP A 17 10.12 16.07 -38.27
N ASP A 18 9.15 15.21 -38.61
CA ASP A 18 7.75 15.58 -38.81
C ASP A 18 7.05 15.99 -37.50
N VAL A 19 7.44 15.41 -36.34
CA VAL A 19 6.89 15.80 -35.02
C VAL A 19 7.30 17.23 -34.60
N ARG A 20 8.37 17.77 -35.17
CA ARG A 20 8.85 19.13 -34.87
C ARG A 20 8.04 20.26 -35.56
N GLN A 21 7.07 19.96 -36.43
CA GLN A 21 6.35 21.00 -37.19
C GLN A 21 4.99 21.43 -36.63
N GLU A 22 4.38 20.70 -35.65
CA GLU A 22 3.19 21.18 -34.94
C GLU A 22 3.59 21.70 -33.55
N GLY A 23 4.12 22.92 -33.51
CA GLY A 23 4.65 23.51 -32.30
C GLY A 23 3.60 24.27 -31.47
N ILE A 24 3.78 24.29 -30.14
CA ILE A 24 3.05 25.15 -29.21
C ILE A 24 3.05 26.60 -29.72
N GLU A 25 1.88 27.25 -29.69
CA GLU A 25 1.77 28.65 -30.05
C GLU A 25 2.56 29.59 -29.11
N GLN A 26 3.11 30.69 -29.61
CA GLN A 26 3.97 31.59 -28.84
C GLN A 26 3.35 32.08 -27.54
N GLY A 27 2.05 32.47 -27.58
CA GLY A 27 1.36 32.93 -26.39
C GLY A 27 1.14 31.85 -25.33
N GLU A 28 0.97 30.60 -25.74
CA GLU A 28 0.85 29.47 -24.85
C GLU A 28 2.20 29.06 -24.25
N LEU A 29 3.25 29.14 -25.06
CA LEU A 29 4.63 28.93 -24.63
C LEU A 29 5.02 29.91 -23.51
N GLU A 30 4.72 31.22 -23.69
CA GLU A 30 4.99 32.22 -22.68
C GLU A 30 4.21 31.98 -21.39
N LEU A 31 2.98 31.49 -21.50
CA LEU A 31 2.14 31.16 -20.34
C LEU A 31 2.71 29.99 -19.54
N VAL A 32 3.16 28.94 -20.22
CA VAL A 32 3.79 27.76 -19.60
C VAL A 32 5.12 28.14 -18.93
N ASP A 33 5.95 28.98 -19.57
CA ASP A 33 7.18 29.50 -18.98
C ASP A 33 6.92 30.32 -17.71
N ARG A 34 5.96 31.23 -17.75
CA ARG A 34 5.60 32.04 -16.58
C ARG A 34 5.08 31.18 -15.43
N TRP A 35 4.25 30.17 -15.72
CA TRP A 35 3.79 29.23 -14.71
C TRP A 35 4.95 28.47 -14.07
N TRP A 36 5.86 27.94 -14.89
CA TRP A 36 7.04 27.22 -14.41
C TRP A 36 7.96 28.10 -13.56
N ARG A 37 8.19 29.35 -13.98
CA ARG A 37 8.94 30.35 -13.19
C ARG A 37 8.25 30.63 -11.85
N ALA A 38 6.94 30.80 -11.84
CA ALA A 38 6.18 31.03 -10.62
C ALA A 38 6.29 29.84 -9.67
N ALA A 39 6.12 28.61 -10.16
CA ALA A 39 6.26 27.39 -9.36
C ALA A 39 7.68 27.22 -8.81
N ASN A 40 8.71 27.53 -9.60
CA ASN A 40 10.11 27.50 -9.13
C ASN A 40 10.38 28.57 -8.07
N TYR A 41 9.88 29.79 -8.26
CA TYR A 41 9.99 30.86 -7.27
C TYR A 41 9.37 30.46 -5.93
N LEU A 42 8.14 29.94 -5.96
CA LEU A 42 7.46 29.46 -4.76
C LEU A 42 8.21 28.29 -4.10
N SER A 43 8.79 27.43 -4.91
CA SER A 43 9.55 26.27 -4.40
C SER A 43 10.84 26.70 -3.69
N VAL A 44 11.58 27.68 -4.24
CA VAL A 44 12.76 28.26 -3.57
C VAL A 44 12.35 28.99 -2.30
N GLY A 45 11.27 29.79 -2.36
CA GLY A 45 10.73 30.46 -1.19
C GLY A 45 10.36 29.53 -0.05
N GLN A 46 9.71 28.39 -0.34
CA GLN A 46 9.39 27.34 0.63
C GLN A 46 10.64 26.76 1.32
N ILE A 47 11.74 26.61 0.61
CA ILE A 47 12.98 26.08 1.15
C ILE A 47 13.68 27.11 2.05
N TYR A 48 13.72 28.36 1.62
CA TYR A 48 14.62 29.37 2.21
C TYR A 48 13.93 30.44 3.04
N LEU A 49 12.78 30.95 2.62
CA LEU A 49 12.19 32.17 3.17
C LEU A 49 11.21 31.94 4.32
N ARG A 50 11.17 32.85 5.26
CA ARG A 50 10.17 32.99 6.32
C ARG A 50 9.43 34.34 6.31
N SER A 51 9.98 35.33 5.65
CA SER A 51 9.45 36.68 5.49
C SER A 51 9.90 37.27 4.16
N ASN A 52 9.46 38.47 3.82
CA ASN A 52 9.78 39.17 2.57
C ASN A 52 9.53 38.34 1.29
N PRO A 53 8.34 37.73 1.13
CA PRO A 53 8.09 36.71 0.12
C PRO A 53 8.13 37.25 -1.32
N LEU A 54 8.12 38.55 -1.53
CA LEU A 54 8.16 39.21 -2.84
C LEU A 54 9.41 40.06 -3.06
N LEU A 55 10.41 39.95 -2.19
CA LEU A 55 11.64 40.73 -2.23
C LEU A 55 11.42 42.24 -2.32
N ARG A 56 10.45 42.76 -1.59
CA ARG A 56 10.15 44.21 -1.61
C ARG A 56 11.25 45.07 -1.04
N GLU A 57 11.98 44.51 -0.11
CA GLU A 57 13.20 45.04 0.49
C GLU A 57 14.36 44.13 0.14
N PRO A 58 15.60 44.62 0.16
CA PRO A 58 16.79 43.79 0.00
C PRO A 58 16.78 42.64 1.00
N LEU A 59 17.01 41.41 0.54
CA LEU A 59 16.97 40.23 1.35
C LEU A 59 17.96 40.30 2.52
N GLN A 60 17.48 40.03 3.73
CA GLN A 60 18.27 40.00 4.95
C GLN A 60 18.39 38.58 5.49
N ALA A 61 19.41 38.30 6.29
CA ALA A 61 19.59 36.96 6.90
C ALA A 61 18.37 36.56 7.75
N GLU A 62 17.71 37.54 8.39
CA GLU A 62 16.50 37.33 9.19
C GLU A 62 15.27 36.91 8.36
N ASP A 63 15.24 37.22 7.07
CA ASP A 63 14.19 36.80 6.18
C ASP A 63 14.26 35.30 5.86
N THR A 64 15.39 34.69 6.13
CA THR A 64 15.62 33.25 5.85
C THR A 64 15.29 32.38 7.08
N LYS A 65 14.96 31.13 6.84
CA LYS A 65 14.75 30.12 7.88
C LYS A 65 16.05 29.83 8.62
N SER A 66 15.97 29.57 9.93
CA SER A 66 17.11 29.13 10.73
C SER A 66 17.53 27.69 10.41
N ARG A 67 16.59 26.89 9.89
CA ARG A 67 16.80 25.51 9.48
C ARG A 67 16.28 25.37 8.05
N LEU A 68 17.20 25.22 7.12
CA LEU A 68 16.90 25.06 5.70
C LEU A 68 16.64 23.59 5.39
N LEU A 69 15.47 23.28 4.91
CA LEU A 69 15.05 21.91 4.57
C LEU A 69 14.25 21.91 3.27
N GLY A 70 14.53 20.95 2.41
CA GLY A 70 13.89 20.76 1.12
C GLY A 70 14.86 20.21 0.10
N HIS A 71 14.36 19.82 -1.05
CA HIS A 71 15.15 19.21 -2.10
C HIS A 71 14.93 19.96 -3.41
N TRP A 72 15.90 20.78 -3.77
CA TRP A 72 15.82 21.56 -4.99
C TRP A 72 16.04 20.69 -6.24
N GLY A 73 16.92 19.69 -6.15
CA GLY A 73 17.47 18.95 -7.29
C GLY A 73 16.47 18.40 -8.29
N THR A 74 15.31 17.90 -7.82
CA THR A 74 14.25 17.35 -8.68
C THR A 74 13.10 18.34 -8.91
N THR A 75 12.98 19.34 -8.05
CA THR A 75 11.85 20.29 -8.01
C THR A 75 11.60 21.00 -9.34
N PRO A 76 12.61 21.59 -10.04
CA PRO A 76 12.35 22.32 -11.27
C PRO A 76 11.87 21.44 -12.43
N GLY A 77 12.30 20.18 -12.48
CA GLY A 77 11.78 19.22 -13.44
C GLY A 77 10.34 18.82 -13.17
N LEU A 78 9.95 18.64 -11.89
CA LEU A 78 8.56 18.40 -11.51
C LEU A 78 7.67 19.60 -11.89
N ASN A 79 8.11 20.82 -11.60
CA ASN A 79 7.39 22.06 -11.97
C ASN A 79 7.26 22.19 -13.49
N PHE A 80 8.31 21.82 -14.25
CA PHE A 80 8.30 21.87 -15.70
C PHE A 80 7.24 20.93 -16.28
N VAL A 81 7.23 19.68 -15.83
CA VAL A 81 6.23 18.70 -16.25
C VAL A 81 4.83 19.17 -15.87
N TYR A 82 4.62 19.62 -14.64
CA TYR A 82 3.31 20.06 -14.15
C TYR A 82 2.73 21.23 -14.99
N ALA A 83 3.56 22.22 -15.34
CA ALA A 83 3.14 23.33 -16.19
C ALA A 83 2.63 22.89 -17.57
N HIS A 84 3.30 21.90 -18.17
CA HIS A 84 2.87 21.33 -19.44
C HIS A 84 1.62 20.45 -19.34
N LEU A 85 1.48 19.70 -18.22
CA LEU A 85 0.24 18.95 -17.95
C LEU A 85 -0.96 19.90 -17.82
N ASN A 86 -0.81 21.03 -17.12
CA ASN A 86 -1.85 22.05 -17.05
C ASN A 86 -2.24 22.58 -18.43
N ARG A 87 -1.27 22.72 -19.34
CA ARG A 87 -1.53 23.16 -20.73
C ARG A 87 -2.48 22.19 -21.44
N VAL A 88 -2.16 20.89 -21.42
CA VAL A 88 -2.98 19.90 -22.13
C VAL A 88 -4.33 19.68 -21.47
N ILE A 89 -4.40 19.74 -20.14
CA ILE A 89 -5.68 19.67 -19.41
C ILE A 89 -6.60 20.80 -19.84
N ARG A 90 -6.11 22.05 -19.88
CA ARG A 90 -6.90 23.21 -20.31
C ARG A 90 -7.37 23.12 -21.76
N ARG A 91 -6.53 22.59 -22.66
CA ARG A 91 -6.85 22.46 -24.07
C ARG A 91 -7.87 21.36 -24.33
N ASP A 92 -7.70 20.20 -23.69
CA ASP A 92 -8.39 18.96 -24.05
C ASP A 92 -9.40 18.48 -23.01
N ASN A 93 -9.51 19.16 -21.86
CA ASN A 93 -10.32 18.74 -20.71
C ASN A 93 -10.04 17.29 -20.27
N VAL A 94 -8.77 16.92 -20.18
CA VAL A 94 -8.33 15.60 -19.72
C VAL A 94 -8.47 15.54 -18.21
N GLU A 95 -9.14 14.51 -17.69
CA GLU A 95 -9.06 14.17 -16.26
C GLU A 95 -7.67 13.62 -15.97
N MET A 96 -6.94 14.30 -15.10
CA MET A 96 -5.55 13.94 -14.85
C MET A 96 -5.20 13.91 -13.37
N LEU A 97 -4.42 12.90 -12.99
CA LEU A 97 -3.79 12.77 -11.68
C LEU A 97 -2.28 12.90 -11.85
N PHE A 98 -1.63 13.67 -10.97
CA PHE A 98 -0.19 13.83 -10.95
C PHE A 98 0.43 13.03 -9.79
N VAL A 99 1.37 12.16 -10.10
CA VAL A 99 2.15 11.40 -9.11
C VAL A 99 3.61 11.82 -9.18
N ALA A 100 4.10 12.39 -8.08
CA ALA A 100 5.52 12.72 -7.93
C ALA A 100 6.24 11.52 -7.29
N GLY A 101 6.91 10.70 -8.10
CA GLY A 101 7.74 9.59 -7.64
C GLY A 101 8.86 10.07 -6.72
N PRO A 102 9.69 11.07 -7.13
CA PRO A 102 10.59 11.71 -6.19
C PRO A 102 9.81 12.64 -5.23
N GLY A 103 9.11 12.06 -4.25
CA GLY A 103 8.25 12.77 -3.31
C GLY A 103 8.98 13.83 -2.48
N HIS A 104 10.31 13.73 -2.36
CA HIS A 104 11.15 14.79 -1.81
C HIS A 104 11.10 16.09 -2.63
N GLY A 105 10.56 16.08 -3.84
CA GLY A 105 10.16 17.28 -4.60
C GLY A 105 8.87 17.94 -4.10
N GLY A 106 8.47 17.71 -2.84
CA GLY A 106 7.30 18.30 -2.19
C GLY A 106 7.12 19.81 -2.41
N PRO A 107 8.19 20.64 -2.47
CA PRO A 107 8.05 22.06 -2.80
C PRO A 107 7.31 22.30 -4.11
N ALA A 108 7.51 21.45 -5.13
CA ALA A 108 6.82 21.55 -6.42
C ALA A 108 5.33 21.26 -6.28
N VAL A 109 4.95 20.18 -5.58
CA VAL A 109 3.56 19.78 -5.39
C VAL A 109 2.77 20.89 -4.67
N VAL A 110 3.33 21.41 -3.59
CA VAL A 110 2.71 22.50 -2.80
C VAL A 110 2.63 23.80 -3.59
N ALA A 111 3.70 24.17 -4.31
CA ALA A 111 3.73 25.37 -5.15
C ALA A 111 2.63 25.35 -6.22
N ASN A 112 2.50 24.24 -6.96
CA ASN A 112 1.49 24.11 -8.00
C ASN A 112 0.07 24.06 -7.42
N ALA A 113 -0.16 23.40 -6.29
CA ALA A 113 -1.47 23.42 -5.63
C ALA A 113 -1.88 24.82 -5.16
N TRP A 114 -0.92 25.66 -4.72
CA TRP A 114 -1.18 27.05 -4.38
C TRP A 114 -1.46 27.91 -5.63
N LEU A 115 -0.69 27.75 -6.71
CA LEU A 115 -0.90 28.45 -7.97
C LEU A 115 -2.25 28.12 -8.62
N GLU A 116 -2.73 26.89 -8.48
CA GLU A 116 -4.07 26.47 -8.92
C GLU A 116 -5.19 27.01 -8.01
N GLY A 117 -4.85 27.58 -6.85
CA GLY A 117 -5.80 28.10 -5.87
C GLY A 117 -6.34 27.06 -4.89
N THR A 118 -6.22 25.78 -5.17
CA THR A 118 -6.76 24.68 -4.34
C THR A 118 -6.17 24.70 -2.92
N TYR A 119 -4.89 25.05 -2.79
CA TYR A 119 -4.24 25.10 -1.49
C TYR A 119 -4.92 26.13 -0.56
N SER A 120 -5.19 27.34 -1.08
CA SER A 120 -5.86 28.42 -0.33
C SER A 120 -7.35 28.15 -0.10
N GLU A 121 -8.01 27.40 -1.01
CA GLU A 121 -9.40 26.94 -0.80
C GLU A 121 -9.51 25.99 0.38
N ILE A 122 -8.52 25.10 0.56
CA ILE A 122 -8.48 24.10 1.65
C ILE A 122 -7.94 24.71 2.95
N TYR A 123 -6.87 25.47 2.84
CA TYR A 123 -6.16 26.08 3.96
C TYR A 123 -6.32 27.61 3.94
N ALA A 124 -7.46 28.09 4.39
CA ALA A 124 -7.82 29.51 4.32
C ALA A 124 -6.84 30.47 5.02
N HIS A 125 -6.01 29.97 5.95
CA HIS A 125 -4.95 30.75 6.59
C HIS A 125 -3.72 30.97 5.69
N VAL A 126 -3.63 30.22 4.58
CA VAL A 126 -2.63 30.39 3.53
C VAL A 126 -3.32 31.03 2.32
N GLY A 127 -3.62 32.32 2.44
CA GLY A 127 -4.38 33.06 1.44
C GLY A 127 -3.64 33.21 0.11
N ASN A 128 -4.38 33.70 -0.89
CA ASN A 128 -3.81 34.02 -2.22
C ASN A 128 -3.41 35.49 -2.26
N ASP A 129 -2.50 35.88 -1.39
CA ASP A 129 -1.94 37.22 -1.24
C ASP A 129 -0.54 37.17 -0.60
N GLU A 130 0.10 38.32 -0.37
CA GLU A 130 1.45 38.39 0.18
C GLU A 130 1.56 37.75 1.58
N ALA A 131 0.54 37.90 2.42
CA ALA A 131 0.51 37.28 3.74
C ALA A 131 0.40 35.74 3.64
N GLY A 132 -0.44 35.28 2.71
CA GLY A 132 -0.55 33.85 2.40
C GLY A 132 0.73 33.27 1.80
N LEU A 133 1.44 34.01 0.95
CA LEU A 133 2.76 33.60 0.44
C LEU A 133 3.79 33.48 1.57
N ALA A 134 3.83 34.43 2.48
CA ALA A 134 4.72 34.37 3.63
C ALA A 134 4.42 33.14 4.52
N GLU A 135 3.14 32.83 4.71
CA GLU A 135 2.72 31.65 5.47
C GLU A 135 3.04 30.34 4.74
N LEU A 136 2.80 30.29 3.40
CA LEU A 136 3.18 29.15 2.56
C LEU A 136 4.66 28.83 2.69
N PHE A 137 5.50 29.85 2.64
CA PHE A 137 6.95 29.68 2.79
C PHE A 137 7.31 29.27 4.20
N ARG A 138 6.76 29.94 5.21
CA ARG A 138 7.06 29.70 6.60
C ARG A 138 6.73 28.27 7.04
N GLN A 139 5.54 27.76 6.70
CA GLN A 139 5.03 26.46 7.19
C GLN A 139 5.77 25.25 6.61
N PHE A 140 6.38 25.40 5.41
CA PHE A 140 7.04 24.28 4.75
C PHE A 140 8.24 23.77 5.55
N SER A 141 8.21 22.48 5.91
CA SER A 141 9.23 21.82 6.74
C SER A 141 9.57 22.56 8.04
N TYR A 142 8.55 23.14 8.67
CA TYR A 142 8.64 23.91 9.90
C TYR A 142 7.84 23.25 11.02
N PRO A 143 8.23 23.37 12.30
CA PRO A 143 7.47 22.81 13.41
C PRO A 143 6.00 23.27 13.42
N GLY A 144 5.07 22.33 13.39
CA GLY A 144 3.63 22.59 13.29
C GLY A 144 3.11 22.90 11.88
N GLY A 145 3.99 22.91 10.89
CA GLY A 145 3.62 23.07 9.45
C GLY A 145 3.52 21.73 8.72
N ILE A 146 3.83 21.77 7.43
CA ILE A 146 3.75 20.60 6.53
C ILE A 146 5.13 19.94 6.33
N PRO A 147 5.19 18.63 6.00
CA PRO A 147 6.45 17.94 5.73
C PRO A 147 7.12 18.43 4.44
N SER A 148 8.41 18.08 4.27
CA SER A 148 9.20 18.42 3.07
C SER A 148 8.91 17.52 1.85
N HIS A 149 8.17 16.45 2.03
CA HIS A 149 7.77 15.50 0.99
C HIS A 149 6.30 15.68 0.66
N ALA A 150 5.89 15.18 -0.51
CA ALA A 150 4.48 15.02 -0.82
C ALA A 150 3.81 14.19 0.29
N ALA A 151 2.63 14.60 0.72
CA ALA A 151 1.99 14.02 1.91
C ALA A 151 0.46 14.12 1.80
N PRO A 152 -0.31 13.47 2.66
CA PRO A 152 -1.77 13.64 2.68
C PRO A 152 -2.23 15.08 2.80
N GLU A 153 -1.44 15.94 3.46
CA GLU A 153 -1.67 17.38 3.57
C GLU A 153 -1.54 18.14 2.26
N SER A 154 -0.86 17.55 1.26
CA SER A 154 -0.68 18.17 -0.07
C SER A 154 -1.88 17.85 -0.96
N PRO A 155 -2.73 18.83 -1.33
CA PRO A 155 -3.83 18.61 -2.27
C PRO A 155 -3.33 18.04 -3.59
N GLY A 156 -4.07 17.09 -4.16
CA GLY A 156 -3.70 16.41 -5.41
C GLY A 156 -2.77 15.21 -5.24
N SER A 157 -2.22 14.94 -4.06
CA SER A 157 -1.29 13.83 -3.86
C SER A 157 -1.98 12.55 -3.37
N ILE A 158 -1.57 11.40 -3.93
CA ILE A 158 -1.92 10.04 -3.46
C ILE A 158 -0.68 9.24 -3.07
N SER A 159 0.53 9.77 -3.28
CA SER A 159 1.78 9.07 -2.99
C SER A 159 2.74 9.98 -2.24
N GLU A 160 3.39 9.46 -1.23
CA GLU A 160 4.36 10.22 -0.42
C GLU A 160 5.74 10.24 -1.08
N GLY A 161 6.17 9.12 -1.68
CA GLY A 161 7.43 9.01 -2.42
C GLY A 161 8.68 9.33 -1.59
N GLY A 162 8.64 9.19 -0.29
CA GLY A 162 9.81 9.28 0.59
C GLY A 162 10.60 7.99 0.55
N GLU A 163 9.93 6.87 0.57
CA GLU A 163 10.49 5.59 0.19
C GLU A 163 10.23 5.37 -1.29
N LEU A 164 11.30 5.21 -2.06
CA LEU A 164 11.24 5.19 -3.50
C LEU A 164 10.90 3.81 -4.07
N GLY A 165 10.23 3.77 -5.22
CA GLY A 165 9.98 2.58 -5.99
C GLY A 165 8.51 2.21 -6.20
N TYR A 166 7.58 2.93 -5.59
CA TYR A 166 6.15 2.57 -5.60
C TYR A 166 5.30 3.45 -6.49
N SER A 167 5.84 4.58 -6.98
CA SER A 167 5.07 5.57 -7.72
C SER A 167 4.39 5.03 -8.97
N LEU A 168 5.11 4.21 -9.75
CA LEU A 168 4.58 3.65 -10.99
C LEU A 168 3.47 2.61 -10.71
N ALA A 169 3.63 1.76 -9.71
CA ALA A 169 2.60 0.81 -9.30
C ALA A 169 1.35 1.54 -8.77
N HIS A 170 1.51 2.59 -7.94
CA HIS A 170 0.41 3.45 -7.50
C HIS A 170 -0.31 4.11 -8.68
N ALA A 171 0.44 4.60 -9.67
CA ALA A 171 -0.14 5.20 -10.87
C ALA A 171 -1.02 4.20 -11.63
N TYR A 172 -0.56 2.96 -11.84
CA TYR A 172 -1.37 1.92 -12.46
C TYR A 172 -2.60 1.57 -11.62
N GLY A 173 -2.45 1.42 -10.31
CA GLY A 173 -3.58 1.18 -9.42
C GLY A 173 -4.66 2.28 -9.50
N SER A 174 -4.25 3.53 -9.64
CA SER A 174 -5.16 4.68 -9.70
C SER A 174 -6.04 4.71 -10.94
N VAL A 175 -5.59 4.11 -12.04
CA VAL A 175 -6.33 4.12 -13.31
C VAL A 175 -7.23 2.90 -13.51
N PHE A 176 -7.08 1.85 -12.71
CA PHE A 176 -8.00 0.71 -12.78
C PHE A 176 -9.44 1.16 -12.50
N ASP A 177 -10.37 0.77 -13.37
CA ASP A 177 -11.79 1.15 -13.34
C ASP A 177 -12.05 2.68 -13.33
N ASN A 178 -11.10 3.46 -13.84
CA ASN A 178 -11.21 4.89 -14.05
C ASN A 178 -10.95 5.24 -15.53
N PRO A 179 -11.84 4.87 -16.47
CA PRO A 179 -11.57 4.82 -17.91
C PRO A 179 -11.25 6.18 -18.56
N GLN A 180 -11.58 7.30 -17.90
CA GLN A 180 -11.29 8.64 -18.42
C GLN A 180 -10.00 9.22 -17.81
N LEU A 181 -9.49 8.62 -16.73
CA LEU A 181 -8.34 9.13 -16.01
C LEU A 181 -7.04 8.85 -16.75
N VAL A 182 -6.20 9.87 -16.87
CA VAL A 182 -4.78 9.72 -17.21
C VAL A 182 -3.95 10.05 -15.98
N THR A 183 -3.18 9.09 -15.49
CA THR A 183 -2.24 9.36 -14.39
C THR A 183 -0.84 9.61 -14.96
N ALA A 184 -0.40 10.87 -14.86
CA ALA A 184 0.96 11.25 -15.20
C ALA A 184 1.86 11.01 -13.96
N VAL A 185 2.84 10.13 -14.11
CA VAL A 185 3.78 9.79 -13.02
C VAL A 185 5.20 10.18 -13.41
N VAL A 186 5.80 11.08 -12.62
CA VAL A 186 7.21 11.41 -12.78
C VAL A 186 8.03 10.43 -11.96
N ILE A 187 8.90 9.69 -12.63
CA ILE A 187 9.78 8.70 -12.04
C ILE A 187 11.18 9.28 -11.97
N GLY A 188 11.77 9.36 -10.79
CA GLY A 188 13.17 9.77 -10.64
C GLY A 188 14.12 8.67 -11.15
N ASP A 189 15.23 9.09 -11.77
CA ASP A 189 16.23 8.14 -12.27
C ASP A 189 16.89 7.31 -11.16
N GLY A 190 16.97 7.84 -9.94
CA GLY A 190 17.38 7.07 -8.76
C GLY A 190 16.31 6.09 -8.29
N GLU A 191 15.02 6.47 -8.36
CA GLU A 191 13.90 5.60 -8.06
C GLU A 191 13.85 4.41 -9.04
N ALA A 192 14.16 4.65 -10.31
CA ALA A 192 14.17 3.62 -11.33
C ALA A 192 15.19 2.49 -11.10
N GLU A 193 16.13 2.66 -10.15
CA GLU A 193 17.07 1.62 -9.74
C GLU A 193 16.52 0.67 -8.68
N THR A 194 15.36 0.98 -8.08
CA THR A 194 14.76 0.14 -7.03
C THR A 194 14.11 -1.11 -7.63
N GLY A 195 14.16 -2.23 -6.90
CA GLY A 195 13.53 -3.48 -7.31
C GLY A 195 12.03 -3.34 -7.59
N PRO A 196 11.24 -2.71 -6.69
CA PRO A 196 9.81 -2.52 -6.92
C PRO A 196 9.49 -1.73 -8.20
N LEU A 197 10.24 -0.65 -8.50
CA LEU A 197 10.00 0.10 -9.73
C LEU A 197 10.41 -0.69 -10.97
N ALA A 198 11.53 -1.41 -10.91
CA ALA A 198 11.97 -2.25 -12.03
C ALA A 198 10.92 -3.29 -12.42
N ALA A 199 10.22 -3.89 -11.45
CA ALA A 199 9.09 -4.77 -11.71
C ALA A 199 7.86 -4.01 -12.25
N SER A 200 7.65 -2.76 -11.82
CA SER A 200 6.46 -1.98 -12.15
C SER A 200 6.32 -1.65 -13.64
N TRP A 201 7.40 -1.69 -14.42
CA TRP A 201 7.34 -1.52 -15.87
C TRP A 201 6.46 -2.57 -16.56
N HIS A 202 6.21 -3.73 -15.94
CA HIS A 202 5.33 -4.78 -16.47
C HIS A 202 3.84 -4.48 -16.25
N SER A 203 3.47 -3.48 -15.45
CA SER A 203 2.08 -3.22 -15.05
C SER A 203 1.12 -2.96 -16.21
N HIS A 204 1.59 -2.40 -17.33
CA HIS A 204 0.76 -2.17 -18.50
C HIS A 204 0.18 -3.45 -19.10
N ASN A 205 0.76 -4.63 -18.79
CA ASN A 205 0.25 -5.94 -19.25
C ASN A 205 -1.01 -6.39 -18.50
N PHE A 206 -1.38 -5.67 -17.47
CA PHE A 206 -2.56 -5.91 -16.62
C PHE A 206 -3.56 -4.75 -16.72
N LEU A 207 -3.39 -3.85 -17.67
CA LEU A 207 -4.26 -2.70 -17.92
C LEU A 207 -5.21 -3.04 -19.07
N ASP A 208 -6.52 -3.04 -18.81
CA ASP A 208 -7.54 -3.18 -19.85
C ASP A 208 -7.79 -1.82 -20.53
N PRO A 209 -7.36 -1.61 -21.78
CA PRO A 209 -7.49 -0.29 -22.41
C PRO A 209 -8.93 0.16 -22.64
N ALA A 210 -9.90 -0.76 -22.59
CA ALA A 210 -11.32 -0.46 -22.76
C ALA A 210 -11.96 0.02 -21.45
N MET A 211 -11.61 -0.61 -20.33
CA MET A 211 -12.27 -0.43 -19.04
C MET A 211 -11.48 0.45 -18.07
N ASP A 212 -10.17 0.49 -18.24
CA ASP A 212 -9.25 1.24 -17.38
C ASP A 212 -8.85 2.58 -18.02
N GLY A 213 -8.28 3.48 -17.23
CA GLY A 213 -7.64 4.70 -17.69
C GLY A 213 -6.28 4.42 -18.33
N ALA A 214 -5.39 5.39 -18.30
CA ALA A 214 -4.05 5.26 -18.83
C ALA A 214 -2.99 5.84 -17.89
N VAL A 215 -1.80 5.27 -17.91
CA VAL A 215 -0.63 5.83 -17.21
C VAL A 215 0.30 6.44 -18.26
N LEU A 216 0.77 7.67 -18.00
CA LEU A 216 1.84 8.32 -18.73
C LEU A 216 3.11 8.36 -17.86
N PRO A 217 4.03 7.40 -17.99
CA PRO A 217 5.29 7.44 -17.28
C PRO A 217 6.20 8.54 -17.85
N ILE A 218 6.79 9.34 -16.96
CA ILE A 218 7.77 10.38 -17.32
C ILE A 218 9.04 10.11 -16.53
N LEU A 219 10.01 9.45 -17.16
CA LEU A 219 11.30 9.15 -16.56
C LEU A 219 12.17 10.40 -16.59
N HIS A 220 12.38 11.02 -15.44
CA HIS A 220 13.19 12.23 -15.29
C HIS A 220 14.64 11.88 -14.99
N LEU A 221 15.47 11.94 -16.01
CA LEU A 221 16.90 11.70 -15.93
C LEU A 221 17.64 13.01 -15.59
N ASN A 222 17.81 13.29 -14.30
CA ASN A 222 18.62 14.44 -13.86
C ASN A 222 20.09 14.08 -13.57
N GLY A 223 20.43 12.80 -13.64
CA GLY A 223 21.79 12.28 -13.64
C GLY A 223 22.34 11.84 -12.30
N TYR A 224 21.75 12.23 -11.17
CA TYR A 224 22.33 11.99 -9.85
C TYR A 224 21.31 11.64 -8.78
N LYS A 225 21.70 10.75 -7.87
CA LYS A 225 21.06 10.49 -6.57
C LYS A 225 21.51 11.52 -5.53
N ILE A 226 21.55 11.14 -4.27
CA ILE A 226 22.03 12.01 -3.18
C ILE A 226 23.52 12.39 -3.35
N ALA A 227 24.36 11.41 -3.74
CA ALA A 227 25.80 11.58 -3.88
C ALA A 227 26.38 10.95 -5.16
N ASN A 228 25.70 9.99 -5.75
CA ASN A 228 26.21 9.19 -6.86
C ASN A 228 25.41 9.44 -8.15
N PRO A 229 26.03 9.20 -9.33
CA PRO A 229 25.30 9.18 -10.59
C PRO A 229 24.29 8.03 -10.61
N THR A 230 23.28 8.16 -11.45
CA THR A 230 22.29 7.10 -11.67
C THR A 230 22.69 6.21 -12.84
N VAL A 231 22.28 4.93 -12.78
CA VAL A 231 22.61 3.94 -13.81
C VAL A 231 22.01 4.34 -15.15
N LEU A 232 20.71 4.62 -15.19
CA LEU A 232 19.99 4.92 -16.43
C LEU A 232 20.47 6.22 -17.10
N ALA A 233 20.87 7.24 -16.32
CA ALA A 233 21.39 8.48 -16.90
C ALA A 233 22.78 8.31 -17.51
N ARG A 234 23.53 7.28 -17.11
CA ARG A 234 24.86 6.96 -17.67
C ARG A 234 24.80 5.96 -18.82
N MET A 235 23.63 5.36 -19.06
CA MET A 235 23.42 4.46 -20.17
C MET A 235 23.37 5.24 -21.50
N PRO A 236 24.02 4.77 -22.58
CA PRO A 236 23.85 5.32 -23.93
C PRO A 236 22.36 5.32 -24.32
N GLN A 237 21.95 6.32 -25.10
CA GLN A 237 20.53 6.51 -25.41
C GLN A 237 19.91 5.33 -26.14
N ASP A 238 20.63 4.75 -27.11
CA ASP A 238 20.19 3.58 -27.87
C ASP A 238 19.96 2.34 -26.98
N GLN A 239 20.81 2.15 -25.97
CA GLN A 239 20.65 1.05 -25.02
C GLN A 239 19.47 1.29 -24.08
N LEU A 240 19.27 2.52 -23.62
CA LEU A 240 18.12 2.88 -22.77
C LEU A 240 16.80 2.72 -23.54
N GLU A 241 16.79 3.16 -24.80
CA GLU A 241 15.63 2.99 -25.68
C GLU A 241 15.28 1.51 -25.86
N GLN A 242 16.28 0.67 -26.16
CA GLN A 242 16.09 -0.78 -26.28
C GLN A 242 15.57 -1.41 -24.99
N LEU A 243 16.08 -0.98 -23.84
CA LEU A 243 15.60 -1.45 -22.53
C LEU A 243 14.10 -1.11 -22.32
N LEU A 244 13.72 0.14 -22.55
CA LEU A 244 12.35 0.60 -22.34
C LEU A 244 11.37 -0.02 -23.35
N ARG A 245 11.80 -0.19 -24.61
CA ARG A 245 11.06 -0.95 -25.62
C ARG A 245 10.92 -2.43 -25.26
N GLY A 246 11.94 -3.03 -24.66
CA GLY A 246 11.91 -4.39 -24.13
C GLY A 246 10.92 -4.57 -22.99
N TYR A 247 10.67 -3.54 -22.19
CA TYR A 247 9.60 -3.52 -21.20
C TYR A 247 8.20 -3.31 -21.80
N GLY A 248 8.07 -3.02 -23.11
CA GLY A 248 6.76 -2.82 -23.76
C GLY A 248 6.33 -1.36 -23.87
N HIS A 249 7.23 -0.41 -23.63
CA HIS A 249 6.94 1.01 -23.79
C HIS A 249 7.47 1.57 -25.11
N GLU A 250 6.88 2.68 -25.58
CA GLU A 250 7.40 3.51 -26.66
C GLU A 250 7.99 4.79 -26.06
N PRO A 251 9.34 4.88 -25.88
CA PRO A 251 9.97 6.01 -25.24
C PRO A 251 10.21 7.17 -26.21
N TYR A 252 9.71 8.35 -25.84
CA TYR A 252 9.98 9.62 -26.51
C TYR A 252 10.97 10.45 -25.69
N PHE A 253 12.07 10.84 -26.30
CA PHE A 253 13.16 11.54 -25.62
C PHE A 253 13.06 13.04 -25.78
N VAL A 254 13.11 13.76 -24.67
CA VAL A 254 13.28 15.21 -24.58
C VAL A 254 14.57 15.50 -23.81
N THR A 255 15.51 16.19 -24.45
CA THR A 255 16.81 16.52 -23.83
C THR A 255 17.01 18.03 -23.80
N VAL A 256 17.18 18.59 -22.62
CA VAL A 256 17.57 19.99 -22.44
C VAL A 256 19.02 20.13 -22.84
N GLN A 257 19.27 20.54 -24.06
CA GLN A 257 20.62 20.69 -24.64
C GLN A 257 21.31 21.92 -24.04
N ASP A 258 20.60 23.03 -23.97
CA ASP A 258 21.08 24.29 -23.39
C ASP A 258 20.16 24.67 -22.23
N PRO A 259 20.64 24.62 -20.99
CA PRO A 259 19.83 24.99 -19.82
C PRO A 259 19.31 26.45 -19.84
N ASP A 260 19.96 27.32 -20.60
CA ASP A 260 19.54 28.72 -20.75
C ASP A 260 18.48 28.91 -21.84
N ASN A 261 18.39 28.00 -22.79
CA ASN A 261 17.37 28.01 -23.85
C ASN A 261 16.11 27.25 -23.40
N THR A 262 15.40 27.82 -22.44
CA THR A 262 14.17 27.22 -21.90
C THR A 262 13.06 27.14 -22.94
N GLU A 263 13.03 28.08 -23.90
CA GLU A 263 12.03 28.10 -24.96
C GLU A 263 12.05 26.83 -25.81
N GLN A 264 13.25 26.36 -26.23
CA GLN A 264 13.36 25.14 -26.99
C GLN A 264 12.96 23.91 -26.18
N ALA A 265 13.34 23.86 -24.91
CA ALA A 265 12.93 22.76 -24.02
C ALA A 265 11.39 22.67 -23.88
N HIS A 266 10.70 23.82 -23.74
CA HIS A 266 9.26 23.88 -23.70
C HIS A 266 8.62 23.40 -25.01
N ARG A 267 9.15 23.81 -26.17
CA ARG A 267 8.65 23.38 -27.48
C ARG A 267 8.78 21.87 -27.67
N ASP A 268 9.95 21.32 -27.38
CA ASP A 268 10.23 19.91 -27.55
C ASP A 268 9.34 19.05 -26.63
N PHE A 269 9.19 19.46 -25.37
CA PHE A 269 8.36 18.72 -24.42
C PHE A 269 6.86 18.80 -24.76
N ALA A 270 6.39 19.98 -25.21
CA ALA A 270 5.01 20.16 -25.63
C ALA A 270 4.64 19.23 -26.78
N ALA A 271 5.49 19.15 -27.81
CA ALA A 271 5.26 18.29 -28.97
C ALA A 271 5.25 16.81 -28.58
N VAL A 272 6.18 16.37 -27.75
CA VAL A 272 6.25 14.99 -27.26
C VAL A 272 5.05 14.64 -26.39
N LEU A 273 4.65 15.51 -25.47
CA LEU A 273 3.48 15.29 -24.62
C LEU A 273 2.19 15.17 -25.44
N ASP A 274 2.02 16.03 -26.44
CA ASP A 274 0.85 16.00 -27.35
C ASP A 274 0.80 14.67 -28.11
N ARG A 275 1.96 14.18 -28.59
CA ARG A 275 2.09 12.87 -29.23
C ARG A 275 1.73 11.73 -28.30
N CYS A 276 2.26 11.71 -27.07
CA CYS A 276 1.95 10.67 -26.10
C CYS A 276 0.45 10.57 -25.80
N LEU A 277 -0.22 11.73 -25.63
CA LEU A 277 -1.66 11.74 -25.38
C LEU A 277 -2.48 11.29 -26.59
N ALA A 278 -2.03 11.60 -27.79
CA ALA A 278 -2.66 11.10 -29.02
C ALA A 278 -2.51 9.57 -29.14
N ASP A 279 -1.34 9.04 -28.85
CA ASP A 279 -1.07 7.60 -28.88
C ASP A 279 -1.89 6.85 -27.81
N ILE A 280 -2.00 7.38 -26.57
CA ILE A 280 -2.88 6.84 -25.52
C ILE A 280 -4.33 6.77 -26.00
N ARG A 281 -4.85 7.87 -26.55
CA ARG A 281 -6.24 7.92 -27.06
C ARG A 281 -6.44 6.92 -28.19
N ALA A 282 -5.49 6.81 -29.11
CA ALA A 282 -5.56 5.86 -30.22
C ALA A 282 -5.63 4.40 -29.75
N ILE A 283 -4.84 4.04 -28.71
CA ILE A 283 -4.88 2.71 -28.10
C ILE A 283 -6.25 2.46 -27.45
N GLN A 284 -6.73 3.39 -26.63
CA GLN A 284 -8.01 3.25 -25.92
C GLN A 284 -9.19 3.17 -26.89
N ASP A 285 -9.24 4.05 -27.87
CA ASP A 285 -10.34 4.10 -28.87
C ASP A 285 -10.40 2.84 -29.69
N ALA A 286 -9.26 2.31 -30.11
CA ALA A 286 -9.19 1.06 -30.86
C ALA A 286 -9.79 -0.13 -30.07
N HIS A 287 -9.56 -0.19 -28.75
CA HIS A 287 -10.11 -1.27 -27.92
C HIS A 287 -11.58 -1.04 -27.57
N ARG A 288 -12.00 0.20 -27.31
CA ARG A 288 -13.40 0.53 -27.01
C ARG A 288 -14.31 0.28 -28.19
N GLN A 289 -13.82 0.54 -29.42
CA GLN A 289 -14.58 0.28 -30.65
C GLN A 289 -14.63 -1.21 -31.01
N HIS A 290 -13.62 -1.98 -30.66
CA HIS A 290 -13.49 -3.39 -30.99
C HIS A 290 -13.00 -4.23 -29.80
N PRO A 291 -13.83 -4.38 -28.74
CA PRO A 291 -13.43 -5.10 -27.52
C PRO A 291 -13.04 -6.57 -27.75
N SER A 292 -13.59 -7.17 -28.81
CA SER A 292 -13.35 -8.58 -29.20
C SER A 292 -12.36 -8.75 -30.33
N ALA A 293 -11.75 -7.67 -30.84
CA ALA A 293 -10.72 -7.81 -31.87
C ALA A 293 -9.48 -8.46 -31.25
N GLU A 294 -9.39 -9.78 -31.37
CA GLU A 294 -8.12 -10.47 -31.25
C GLU A 294 -7.19 -9.86 -32.31
N LYS A 295 -6.33 -8.92 -31.90
CA LYS A 295 -5.22 -8.57 -32.76
C LYS A 295 -4.28 -9.78 -32.75
N GLU A 296 -4.37 -10.57 -33.79
CA GLU A 296 -3.32 -11.48 -34.23
C GLU A 296 -2.04 -10.68 -34.43
N GLY A 297 -1.25 -10.57 -33.37
CA GLY A 297 0.05 -9.90 -33.39
C GLY A 297 0.80 -10.27 -32.11
N GLU A 298 1.97 -10.81 -32.26
CA GLU A 298 2.90 -11.24 -31.21
C GLU A 298 3.42 -10.04 -30.41
N GLY A 299 2.61 -9.46 -29.53
CA GLY A 299 3.02 -8.39 -28.62
C GLY A 299 1.90 -7.41 -28.35
N GLY A 300 1.63 -7.11 -27.10
CA GLY A 300 0.67 -6.10 -26.66
C GLY A 300 1.01 -4.70 -27.22
N HIS A 301 0.12 -3.72 -26.98
CA HIS A 301 0.38 -2.34 -27.39
C HIS A 301 1.57 -1.78 -26.62
N ARG A 302 2.41 -1.02 -27.33
CA ARG A 302 3.45 -0.22 -26.70
C ARG A 302 2.82 1.08 -26.22
N TRP A 303 2.73 1.21 -24.91
CA TRP A 303 2.25 2.45 -24.30
C TRP A 303 3.33 3.52 -24.35
N PRO A 304 2.99 4.77 -24.72
CA PRO A 304 3.97 5.84 -24.78
C PRO A 304 4.50 6.20 -23.39
N MET A 305 5.77 6.64 -23.35
CA MET A 305 6.39 7.23 -22.18
C MET A 305 7.33 8.36 -22.58
N ILE A 306 7.60 9.28 -21.66
CA ILE A 306 8.54 10.37 -21.88
C ILE A 306 9.82 10.10 -21.10
N VAL A 307 10.97 10.32 -21.74
CA VAL A 307 12.28 10.36 -21.09
C VAL A 307 12.80 11.79 -21.13
N LEU A 308 12.68 12.50 -20.01
CA LEU A 308 13.11 13.88 -19.87
C LEU A 308 14.53 13.94 -19.29
N ARG A 309 15.48 14.42 -20.08
CA ARG A 309 16.85 14.70 -19.62
C ARG A 309 16.99 16.18 -19.32
N SER A 310 17.26 16.54 -18.06
CA SER A 310 17.53 17.91 -17.65
C SER A 310 18.63 17.95 -16.59
N PRO A 311 19.31 19.10 -16.39
CA PRO A 311 20.27 19.23 -15.30
C PRO A 311 19.60 19.06 -13.94
N LYS A 312 20.25 18.35 -13.01
CA LYS A 312 19.80 18.31 -11.63
C LYS A 312 19.86 19.71 -11.02
N GLY A 313 18.75 20.16 -10.43
CA GLY A 313 18.65 21.50 -9.87
C GLY A 313 18.61 22.61 -10.92
N TRP A 314 18.09 22.32 -12.11
CA TRP A 314 17.91 23.26 -13.24
C TRP A 314 17.38 24.61 -12.78
N THR A 315 17.92 25.70 -13.34
CA THR A 315 17.61 27.07 -12.97
C THR A 315 18.09 27.52 -11.58
N GLY A 316 18.80 26.65 -10.85
CA GLY A 316 19.43 27.00 -9.58
C GLY A 316 20.83 27.61 -9.75
N PRO A 317 21.54 27.85 -8.63
CA PRO A 317 22.91 28.34 -8.66
C PRO A 317 23.82 27.38 -9.44
N ARG A 318 24.53 27.89 -10.45
CA ARG A 318 25.46 27.07 -11.22
C ARG A 318 26.67 26.66 -10.43
N THR A 319 27.18 27.61 -9.62
CA THR A 319 28.35 27.39 -8.76
C THR A 319 28.11 28.01 -7.39
N VAL A 320 28.56 27.34 -6.35
CA VAL A 320 28.61 27.85 -4.98
C VAL A 320 30.01 27.56 -4.44
N ASP A 321 30.66 28.54 -3.86
CA ASP A 321 32.04 28.44 -3.34
C ASP A 321 33.05 27.90 -4.35
N GLY A 322 32.87 28.27 -5.62
CA GLY A 322 33.71 27.82 -6.74
C GLY A 322 33.46 26.38 -7.20
N LEU A 323 32.50 25.67 -6.63
CA LEU A 323 32.15 24.30 -7.02
C LEU A 323 30.87 24.29 -7.87
N GLN A 324 30.86 23.49 -8.94
CA GLN A 324 29.65 23.28 -9.74
C GLN A 324 28.55 22.64 -8.90
N VAL A 325 27.34 23.21 -8.96
CA VAL A 325 26.15 22.76 -8.26
C VAL A 325 25.09 22.27 -9.25
N GLU A 326 24.59 23.14 -10.13
CA GLU A 326 23.64 22.73 -11.17
C GLU A 326 24.22 21.59 -12.03
N GLY A 327 23.41 20.59 -12.31
CA GLY A 327 23.82 19.41 -13.08
C GLY A 327 24.69 18.42 -12.29
N THR A 328 24.82 18.60 -10.98
CA THR A 328 25.59 17.68 -10.12
C THR A 328 24.78 17.26 -8.88
N TRP A 329 25.29 16.26 -8.16
CA TRP A 329 24.70 15.81 -6.90
C TRP A 329 24.57 16.91 -5.82
N ARG A 330 25.38 17.98 -5.88
CA ARG A 330 25.37 19.10 -4.93
C ARG A 330 24.05 19.88 -4.96
N ALA A 331 23.32 19.83 -6.07
CA ALA A 331 21.98 20.41 -6.17
C ALA A 331 20.89 19.58 -5.49
N HIS A 332 21.21 18.40 -4.92
CA HIS A 332 20.17 17.45 -4.42
C HIS A 332 19.25 18.07 -3.39
N GLN A 333 19.80 18.74 -2.37
CA GLN A 333 19.03 19.32 -1.27
C GLN A 333 18.97 20.85 -1.36
N VAL A 334 19.74 21.51 -0.50
CA VAL A 334 19.79 22.97 -0.32
C VAL A 334 21.09 23.48 -0.90
N PRO A 335 21.10 24.06 -2.11
CA PRO A 335 22.33 24.53 -2.75
C PRO A 335 23.13 25.57 -1.94
N LEU A 336 22.43 26.50 -1.28
CA LEU A 336 23.02 27.58 -0.48
C LEU A 336 22.73 27.33 1.00
N SER A 337 23.62 26.62 1.68
CA SER A 337 23.38 26.15 3.06
C SER A 337 23.65 27.23 4.15
N GLU A 338 24.42 28.27 3.84
CA GLU A 338 24.92 29.24 4.85
C GLU A 338 24.36 30.67 4.67
N VAL A 339 23.16 30.80 4.10
CA VAL A 339 22.56 32.12 3.79
C VAL A 339 22.42 33.04 5.00
N ARG A 340 22.44 32.55 6.25
CA ARG A 340 22.34 33.35 7.46
C ARG A 340 23.69 33.85 7.99
N THR A 341 24.76 33.23 7.59
CA THR A 341 26.12 33.49 8.14
C THR A 341 27.12 33.91 7.07
N ASN A 342 26.84 33.65 5.81
CA ASN A 342 27.64 33.95 4.64
C ASN A 342 26.91 34.96 3.75
N GLY A 343 27.39 36.20 3.69
CA GLY A 343 26.77 37.26 2.88
C GLY A 343 26.77 36.99 1.38
N GLU A 344 27.74 36.20 0.87
CA GLU A 344 27.78 35.82 -0.54
C GLU A 344 26.68 34.80 -0.85
N HIS A 345 26.43 33.80 0.01
CA HIS A 345 25.30 32.90 -0.15
C HIS A 345 23.95 33.63 -0.08
N LEU A 346 23.82 34.61 0.80
CA LEU A 346 22.59 35.42 0.90
C LEU A 346 22.38 36.24 -0.37
N LYS A 347 23.44 36.84 -0.91
CA LYS A 347 23.41 37.59 -2.17
C LYS A 347 23.02 36.69 -3.33
N GLN A 348 23.68 35.52 -3.45
CA GLN A 348 23.35 34.53 -4.49
C GLN A 348 21.89 34.03 -4.37
N LEU A 349 21.35 33.88 -3.17
CA LEU A 349 19.94 33.54 -2.97
C LEU A 349 19.02 34.66 -3.51
N GLY A 350 19.34 35.92 -3.24
CA GLY A 350 18.62 37.06 -3.77
C GLY A 350 18.62 37.09 -5.29
N GLU A 351 19.82 36.97 -5.91
CA GLU A 351 19.99 36.94 -7.35
C GLU A 351 19.23 35.74 -7.99
N TRP A 352 19.26 34.59 -7.34
CA TRP A 352 18.51 33.40 -7.80
C TRP A 352 17.00 33.65 -7.77
N LEU A 353 16.45 34.14 -6.70
CA LEU A 353 15.01 34.48 -6.59
C LEU A 353 14.61 35.56 -7.62
N GLU A 354 15.41 36.60 -7.78
CA GLU A 354 15.18 37.67 -8.75
C GLU A 354 15.22 37.17 -10.23
N SER A 355 16.01 36.10 -10.50
CA SER A 355 16.10 35.52 -11.85
C SER A 355 14.76 35.01 -12.37
N TYR A 356 13.82 34.65 -11.48
CA TYR A 356 12.47 34.26 -11.86
C TYR A 356 11.55 35.45 -12.17
N ARG A 357 12.00 36.68 -11.94
CA ARG A 357 11.28 37.92 -12.21
C ARG A 357 9.92 37.98 -11.53
N PRO A 358 9.86 37.93 -10.17
CA PRO A 358 8.60 37.83 -9.42
C PRO A 358 7.62 38.99 -9.72
N ASN A 359 8.10 40.16 -10.10
CA ASN A 359 7.27 41.31 -10.50
C ASN A 359 6.44 41.07 -11.78
N GLU A 360 6.84 40.13 -12.64
CA GLU A 360 6.08 39.71 -13.81
C GLU A 360 5.05 38.64 -13.47
N LEU A 361 5.15 38.02 -12.29
CA LEU A 361 4.36 36.86 -11.86
C LEU A 361 3.28 37.26 -10.84
N PHE A 362 3.62 38.13 -9.92
CA PHE A 362 2.75 38.57 -8.83
C PHE A 362 2.42 40.06 -8.93
N ASP A 363 1.23 40.46 -8.47
CA ASP A 363 0.80 41.83 -8.39
C ASP A 363 1.28 42.53 -7.11
N ALA A 364 0.85 43.80 -6.91
CA ALA A 364 1.25 44.60 -5.75
C ALA A 364 0.74 44.04 -4.44
N GLU A 365 -0.34 43.29 -4.43
CA GLU A 365 -0.92 42.59 -3.27
C GLU A 365 -0.38 41.18 -3.07
N GLY A 366 0.52 40.72 -3.94
CA GLY A 366 1.10 39.37 -3.85
C GLY A 366 0.26 38.25 -4.44
N ARG A 367 -0.80 38.61 -5.18
CA ARG A 367 -1.63 37.64 -5.90
C ARG A 367 -0.97 37.26 -7.20
N LEU A 368 -1.20 36.02 -7.63
CA LEU A 368 -0.81 35.62 -8.98
C LEU A 368 -1.50 36.53 -10.01
N ARG A 369 -0.71 37.08 -10.93
CA ARG A 369 -1.28 37.99 -11.98
C ARG A 369 -2.29 37.21 -12.82
N PRO A 370 -3.41 37.88 -13.21
CA PRO A 370 -4.49 37.21 -13.98
C PRO A 370 -4.02 36.57 -15.30
N ASP A 371 -3.02 37.16 -15.95
CA ASP A 371 -2.43 36.65 -17.19
C ASP A 371 -1.53 35.40 -16.96
N VAL A 372 -1.08 35.14 -15.74
CA VAL A 372 -0.41 33.91 -15.32
C VAL A 372 -1.42 32.89 -14.78
N ALA A 373 -2.38 33.36 -13.98
CA ALA A 373 -3.40 32.52 -13.36
C ALA A 373 -4.25 31.72 -14.37
N ARG A 374 -4.46 32.27 -15.58
CA ARG A 374 -5.12 31.53 -16.67
C ARG A 374 -4.36 30.26 -17.11
N GLY A 375 -3.14 30.03 -16.63
CA GLY A 375 -2.38 28.80 -16.81
C GLY A 375 -2.93 27.62 -16.03
N ALA A 376 -3.77 27.85 -15.00
CA ALA A 376 -4.46 26.80 -14.27
C ALA A 376 -5.63 26.22 -15.06
N PRO A 377 -5.89 24.92 -15.03
CA PRO A 377 -7.19 24.35 -15.35
C PRO A 377 -8.29 24.87 -14.40
N THR A 378 -9.55 24.61 -14.71
CA THR A 378 -10.68 25.07 -13.90
C THR A 378 -11.39 23.92 -13.18
N GLY A 379 -11.95 24.22 -12.00
CA GLY A 379 -12.73 23.24 -11.24
C GLY A 379 -11.94 21.97 -10.91
N ASP A 380 -12.59 20.83 -11.08
CA ASP A 380 -12.04 19.50 -10.78
C ASP A 380 -11.00 19.02 -11.80
N PHE A 381 -10.80 19.74 -12.89
CA PHE A 381 -9.71 19.47 -13.83
C PHE A 381 -8.34 19.93 -13.31
N ARG A 382 -8.27 20.77 -12.25
CA ARG A 382 -7.01 21.07 -11.57
C ARG A 382 -6.45 19.77 -10.95
N MET A 383 -5.21 19.45 -11.21
CA MET A 383 -4.61 18.22 -10.67
C MET A 383 -4.58 18.24 -9.14
N SER A 384 -4.48 19.41 -8.51
CA SER A 384 -4.56 19.56 -7.06
C SER A 384 -5.97 19.41 -6.48
N ALA A 385 -7.03 19.59 -7.30
CA ALA A 385 -8.43 19.50 -6.89
C ALA A 385 -9.16 18.26 -7.43
N THR A 386 -8.49 17.44 -8.23
CA THR A 386 -9.12 16.27 -8.85
C THR A 386 -9.72 15.34 -7.80
N PRO A 387 -10.98 14.90 -7.97
CA PRO A 387 -11.61 13.94 -7.06
C PRO A 387 -10.84 12.63 -6.93
N HIS A 388 -10.09 12.25 -7.97
CA HIS A 388 -9.26 11.04 -7.95
C HIS A 388 -8.15 11.11 -6.89
N ALA A 389 -7.64 12.30 -6.58
CA ALA A 389 -6.68 12.50 -5.49
C ALA A 389 -7.34 12.55 -4.09
N ASN A 390 -8.65 12.58 -4.02
CA ASN A 390 -9.45 12.50 -2.81
C ASN A 390 -10.53 11.42 -3.00
N GLY A 391 -10.10 10.20 -3.25
CA GLY A 391 -10.92 9.11 -3.78
C GLY A 391 -12.14 8.75 -2.94
N GLY A 392 -12.16 9.13 -1.67
CA GLY A 392 -13.35 9.01 -0.86
C GLY A 392 -14.57 9.77 -1.44
N LEU A 393 -14.35 10.82 -2.24
CA LEU A 393 -15.40 11.50 -3.00
C LEU A 393 -16.00 10.62 -4.10
N LEU A 394 -15.19 9.71 -4.67
CA LEU A 394 -15.60 8.79 -5.74
C LEU A 394 -16.01 7.42 -5.21
N ARG A 395 -15.85 7.18 -3.93
CA ARG A 395 -16.13 5.89 -3.31
C ARG A 395 -17.58 5.48 -3.48
N ARG A 396 -17.78 4.31 -4.07
CA ARG A 396 -19.08 3.64 -4.13
C ARG A 396 -19.05 2.50 -3.11
N ALA A 397 -20.05 2.43 -2.23
CA ALA A 397 -20.17 1.32 -1.30
C ALA A 397 -20.30 -0.01 -2.08
N LEU A 398 -19.65 -1.05 -1.59
CA LEU A 398 -19.80 -2.39 -2.14
C LEU A 398 -21.23 -2.89 -1.93
N LYS A 399 -21.76 -3.58 -2.92
CA LYS A 399 -22.92 -4.43 -2.80
C LYS A 399 -22.44 -5.76 -2.23
N LEU A 400 -22.60 -5.95 -0.93
CA LEU A 400 -22.20 -7.18 -0.26
C LEU A 400 -23.39 -8.13 -0.22
N PRO A 401 -23.31 -9.32 -0.85
CA PRO A 401 -24.33 -10.35 -0.70
C PRO A 401 -24.36 -10.84 0.75
N ALA A 402 -25.50 -11.32 1.20
CA ALA A 402 -25.63 -11.87 2.55
C ALA A 402 -24.67 -13.07 2.71
N TYR A 403 -23.65 -12.94 3.54
CA TYR A 403 -22.68 -14.02 3.73
C TYR A 403 -23.31 -15.25 4.38
N GLN A 404 -24.44 -15.07 5.07
CA GLN A 404 -25.23 -16.15 5.66
C GLN A 404 -25.69 -17.19 4.64
N ASP A 405 -25.87 -16.79 3.38
CA ASP A 405 -26.25 -17.70 2.28
C ASP A 405 -25.11 -18.67 1.92
N HIS A 406 -23.89 -18.35 2.30
CA HIS A 406 -22.68 -19.16 2.12
C HIS A 406 -22.20 -19.83 3.41
N ALA A 407 -22.85 -19.52 4.53
CA ALA A 407 -22.44 -20.03 5.83
C ALA A 407 -22.71 -21.52 5.97
N VAL A 408 -21.89 -22.18 6.76
CA VAL A 408 -21.99 -23.60 7.08
C VAL A 408 -22.94 -23.79 8.25
N GLU A 409 -23.93 -24.67 8.12
CA GLU A 409 -24.74 -25.11 9.23
C GLU A 409 -23.91 -25.94 10.21
N VAL A 410 -24.04 -25.67 11.52
CA VAL A 410 -23.29 -26.34 12.58
C VAL A 410 -24.25 -26.99 13.58
N PRO A 411 -24.69 -28.22 13.30
CA PRO A 411 -25.58 -28.94 14.20
C PRO A 411 -24.98 -29.18 15.58
N SER A 412 -23.67 -29.42 15.63
CA SER A 412 -22.88 -29.55 16.85
C SER A 412 -21.48 -29.00 16.63
N PRO A 413 -20.92 -28.18 17.55
CA PRO A 413 -19.60 -27.59 17.41
C PRO A 413 -18.49 -28.63 17.14
N GLY A 414 -17.65 -28.39 16.14
CA GLY A 414 -16.46 -29.19 15.85
C GLY A 414 -16.71 -30.53 15.16
N THR A 415 -17.95 -30.86 14.77
CA THR A 415 -18.25 -32.15 14.11
C THR A 415 -17.98 -32.14 12.61
N ASP A 416 -18.25 -31.01 11.96
CA ASP A 416 -18.06 -30.82 10.52
C ASP A 416 -16.75 -30.08 10.24
N ARG A 417 -16.08 -30.52 9.16
CA ARG A 417 -14.80 -29.89 8.73
C ARG A 417 -14.96 -29.36 7.31
N VAL A 418 -14.74 -28.09 7.14
CA VAL A 418 -14.75 -27.41 5.84
C VAL A 418 -13.49 -26.56 5.66
N SER A 419 -13.14 -26.25 4.44
CA SER A 419 -12.09 -25.29 4.14
C SER A 419 -12.66 -23.86 4.28
N PRO A 420 -12.15 -23.03 5.22
CA PRO A 420 -12.64 -21.66 5.37
C PRO A 420 -12.45 -20.85 4.11
N MET A 421 -11.31 -21.02 3.42
CA MET A 421 -10.99 -20.28 2.21
C MET A 421 -11.86 -20.67 1.01
N ILE A 422 -12.28 -21.95 0.85
CA ILE A 422 -13.23 -22.34 -0.19
C ILE A 422 -14.60 -21.70 0.08
N THR A 423 -15.04 -21.71 1.33
CA THR A 423 -16.30 -21.09 1.74
C THR A 423 -16.28 -19.59 1.46
N LEU A 424 -15.18 -18.92 1.84
CA LEU A 424 -14.98 -17.50 1.51
C LEU A 424 -14.93 -17.26 -0.01
N GLY A 425 -14.24 -18.12 -0.78
CA GLY A 425 -14.15 -18.02 -2.25
C GLY A 425 -15.51 -18.03 -2.92
N SER A 426 -16.45 -18.83 -2.42
CA SER A 426 -17.83 -18.84 -2.93
C SER A 426 -18.57 -17.53 -2.66
N TRP A 427 -18.37 -16.91 -1.49
CA TRP A 427 -18.93 -15.59 -1.17
C TRP A 427 -18.23 -14.47 -1.98
N MET A 428 -16.91 -14.52 -2.08
CA MET A 428 -16.13 -13.53 -2.85
C MET A 428 -16.49 -13.55 -4.33
N ARG A 429 -16.83 -14.71 -4.91
CA ARG A 429 -17.39 -14.83 -6.26
C ARG A 429 -18.62 -13.93 -6.41
N ASP A 430 -19.54 -13.98 -5.46
CA ASP A 430 -20.79 -13.21 -5.54
C ASP A 430 -20.55 -11.72 -5.23
N VAL A 431 -19.57 -11.40 -4.37
CA VAL A 431 -19.09 -10.01 -4.17
C VAL A 431 -18.56 -9.46 -5.50
N ILE A 432 -17.69 -10.18 -6.20
CA ILE A 432 -17.14 -9.77 -7.49
C ILE A 432 -18.27 -9.59 -8.51
N ALA A 433 -19.17 -10.56 -8.65
CA ALA A 433 -20.27 -10.51 -9.62
C ALA A 433 -21.17 -9.27 -9.45
N GLN A 434 -21.33 -8.77 -8.22
CA GLN A 434 -22.12 -7.58 -7.92
C GLN A 434 -21.36 -6.25 -8.00
N ASN A 435 -20.02 -6.31 -8.16
CA ASN A 435 -19.14 -5.14 -8.10
C ASN A 435 -18.08 -5.12 -9.22
N MET A 436 -18.47 -5.49 -10.44
CA MET A 436 -17.58 -5.65 -11.61
C MET A 436 -16.85 -4.37 -12.04
N GLU A 437 -17.24 -3.19 -11.55
CA GLU A 437 -16.63 -1.90 -11.89
C GLU A 437 -15.93 -1.25 -10.68
N ASN A 438 -15.84 -1.96 -9.54
CA ASN A 438 -15.54 -1.31 -8.25
C ASN A 438 -14.76 -2.20 -7.29
N PHE A 439 -14.47 -3.45 -7.67
CA PHE A 439 -13.78 -4.42 -6.82
C PHE A 439 -12.82 -5.29 -7.62
N ARG A 440 -11.59 -5.45 -7.12
CA ARG A 440 -10.59 -6.38 -7.67
C ARG A 440 -9.92 -7.19 -6.57
N LEU A 441 -9.54 -8.42 -6.91
CA LEU A 441 -8.72 -9.30 -6.09
C LEU A 441 -7.28 -9.24 -6.60
N PHE A 442 -6.33 -9.02 -5.71
CA PHE A 442 -4.90 -8.94 -6.02
C PHE A 442 -4.16 -10.09 -5.34
N GLY A 443 -3.22 -10.71 -6.03
CA GLY A 443 -2.44 -11.81 -5.48
C GLY A 443 -1.21 -12.14 -6.31
N PRO A 444 -0.11 -12.63 -5.67
CA PRO A 444 1.10 -13.00 -6.37
C PRO A 444 1.04 -14.45 -6.89
N ASP A 445 0.11 -14.72 -7.83
CA ASP A 445 -0.17 -16.07 -8.39
C ASP A 445 -0.69 -17.07 -7.36
N GLU A 446 -1.41 -16.60 -6.35
CA GLU A 446 -1.79 -17.41 -5.19
C GLU A 446 -3.31 -17.61 -5.01
N THR A 447 -4.16 -17.07 -5.87
CA THR A 447 -5.63 -17.13 -5.71
C THR A 447 -6.11 -18.58 -5.66
N ALA A 448 -5.74 -19.41 -6.62
CA ALA A 448 -6.11 -20.83 -6.64
C ALA A 448 -5.42 -21.63 -5.52
N SER A 449 -4.13 -21.36 -5.27
CA SER A 449 -3.38 -22.00 -4.19
C SER A 449 -3.94 -21.72 -2.81
N ASN A 450 -4.49 -20.52 -2.59
CA ASN A 450 -5.20 -20.12 -1.37
C ASN A 450 -6.68 -20.53 -1.37
N ARG A 451 -7.12 -21.38 -2.32
CA ARG A 451 -8.47 -21.93 -2.39
C ARG A 451 -9.58 -20.92 -2.70
N LEU A 452 -9.26 -19.83 -3.40
CA LEU A 452 -10.24 -18.84 -3.85
C LEU A 452 -10.71 -19.05 -5.29
N GLN A 453 -10.41 -20.17 -5.92
CA GLN A 453 -10.70 -20.46 -7.35
C GLN A 453 -12.18 -20.34 -7.76
N ASN A 454 -13.12 -20.35 -6.80
CA ASN A 454 -14.54 -20.14 -7.10
C ASN A 454 -14.79 -18.76 -7.76
N VAL A 455 -13.90 -17.77 -7.56
CA VAL A 455 -14.05 -16.46 -8.20
C VAL A 455 -13.97 -16.57 -9.73
N TYR A 456 -13.27 -17.56 -10.26
CA TYR A 456 -13.16 -17.79 -11.71
C TYR A 456 -14.44 -18.29 -12.37
N GLU A 457 -15.49 -18.58 -11.61
CA GLU A 457 -16.82 -18.86 -12.17
C GLU A 457 -17.49 -17.60 -12.75
N VAL A 458 -17.05 -16.40 -12.37
CA VAL A 458 -17.65 -15.12 -12.78
C VAL A 458 -16.66 -14.11 -13.38
N THR A 459 -15.36 -14.38 -13.32
CA THR A 459 -14.32 -13.48 -13.81
C THR A 459 -13.06 -14.25 -14.14
N ASP A 460 -12.13 -13.58 -14.83
CA ASP A 460 -10.82 -14.09 -15.17
C ASP A 460 -9.70 -13.20 -14.61
N LYS A 461 -8.43 -13.64 -14.80
CA LYS A 461 -7.21 -12.86 -14.57
C LYS A 461 -6.97 -11.95 -15.78
N VAL A 462 -6.62 -10.70 -15.52
CA VAL A 462 -6.30 -9.73 -16.59
C VAL A 462 -4.94 -10.02 -17.18
N TRP A 463 -4.88 -10.16 -18.53
CA TRP A 463 -3.65 -10.44 -19.25
C TRP A 463 -3.68 -9.85 -20.66
N GLN A 464 -2.72 -8.99 -21.01
CA GLN A 464 -2.71 -8.28 -22.30
C GLN A 464 -1.77 -8.89 -23.35
N TYR A 465 -0.90 -9.81 -22.96
CA TYR A 465 -0.05 -10.53 -23.91
C TYR A 465 -0.72 -11.79 -24.45
N ARG A 466 0.02 -12.55 -25.25
CA ARG A 466 -0.43 -13.80 -25.82
C ARG A 466 -0.99 -14.73 -24.74
N ILE A 467 -2.11 -15.37 -25.07
CA ILE A 467 -2.75 -16.43 -24.29
C ILE A 467 -2.64 -17.71 -25.12
N ASP A 468 -2.10 -18.77 -24.53
CA ASP A 468 -1.96 -20.09 -25.18
C ASP A 468 -3.13 -21.00 -24.81
N ASP A 469 -3.40 -22.01 -25.63
CA ASP A 469 -4.55 -22.96 -25.45
C ASP A 469 -4.53 -23.73 -24.12
N VAL A 470 -3.38 -23.76 -23.44
CA VAL A 470 -3.21 -24.44 -22.14
C VAL A 470 -3.39 -23.51 -20.94
N ASP A 471 -3.54 -22.20 -21.19
CA ASP A 471 -3.73 -21.21 -20.13
C ASP A 471 -5.17 -21.24 -19.63
N GLU A 472 -5.32 -21.21 -18.30
CA GLU A 472 -6.63 -21.23 -17.67
C GLU A 472 -6.94 -19.89 -17.00
N HIS A 473 -8.16 -19.42 -17.18
CA HIS A 473 -8.67 -18.20 -16.54
C HIS A 473 -7.84 -16.95 -16.85
N LEU A 474 -7.28 -16.83 -18.05
CA LEU A 474 -6.69 -15.60 -18.57
C LEU A 474 -7.62 -14.95 -19.59
N ALA A 475 -7.83 -13.64 -19.45
CA ALA A 475 -8.62 -12.86 -20.42
C ALA A 475 -8.08 -11.41 -20.52
N ARG A 476 -8.53 -10.70 -21.56
CA ARG A 476 -8.17 -9.27 -21.74
C ARG A 476 -8.79 -8.39 -20.65
N SER A 477 -9.91 -8.81 -20.09
CA SER A 477 -10.62 -8.13 -19.01
C SER A 477 -10.94 -9.10 -17.88
N GLY A 478 -10.91 -8.62 -16.64
CA GLY A 478 -11.20 -9.45 -15.47
C GLY A 478 -11.11 -8.66 -14.17
N ARG A 479 -11.34 -9.36 -13.06
CA ARG A 479 -11.32 -8.75 -11.71
C ARG A 479 -10.21 -9.33 -10.84
N VAL A 480 -9.43 -10.27 -11.35
CA VAL A 480 -8.29 -10.86 -10.64
C VAL A 480 -7.01 -10.33 -11.25
N MET A 481 -6.16 -9.77 -10.41
CA MET A 481 -4.88 -9.16 -10.76
C MET A 481 -3.77 -10.01 -10.16
N GLU A 482 -3.22 -10.91 -10.97
CA GLU A 482 -2.15 -11.81 -10.53
C GLU A 482 -0.83 -11.53 -11.24
N VAL A 483 0.19 -11.26 -10.43
CA VAL A 483 1.59 -11.15 -10.85
C VAL A 483 2.49 -11.60 -9.71
N LEU A 484 3.50 -12.41 -9.99
CA LEU A 484 4.43 -12.91 -8.97
C LEU A 484 5.37 -11.77 -8.48
N SER A 485 4.73 -10.77 -7.88
CA SER A 485 5.39 -9.63 -7.23
C SER A 485 4.43 -9.00 -6.23
N GLU A 486 4.67 -9.23 -4.96
CA GLU A 486 3.90 -8.63 -3.85
C GLU A 486 3.96 -7.10 -3.90
N HIS A 487 5.09 -6.53 -4.30
CA HIS A 487 5.23 -5.09 -4.46
C HIS A 487 4.25 -4.50 -5.49
N LEU A 488 4.04 -5.18 -6.62
CA LEU A 488 3.06 -4.74 -7.62
C LEU A 488 1.63 -4.89 -7.10
N CYS A 489 1.30 -6.05 -6.54
CA CYS A 489 -0.03 -6.30 -5.97
C CYS A 489 -0.39 -5.25 -4.92
N GLN A 490 0.53 -4.94 -4.01
CA GLN A 490 0.36 -3.92 -2.98
C GLN A 490 0.22 -2.52 -3.58
N GLY A 491 1.13 -2.12 -4.47
CA GLY A 491 1.13 -0.78 -5.07
C GLY A 491 -0.11 -0.52 -5.93
N TRP A 492 -0.53 -1.51 -6.71
CA TRP A 492 -1.78 -1.45 -7.47
C TRP A 492 -2.99 -1.30 -6.54
N LEU A 493 -3.06 -2.11 -5.50
CA LEU A 493 -4.18 -2.03 -4.54
C LEU A 493 -4.19 -0.68 -3.83
N GLU A 494 -3.05 -0.16 -3.37
CA GLU A 494 -3.00 1.15 -2.73
C GLU A 494 -3.50 2.28 -3.65
N GLY A 495 -3.02 2.34 -4.89
CA GLY A 495 -3.50 3.32 -5.86
C GLY A 495 -5.00 3.19 -6.15
N TYR A 496 -5.50 1.98 -6.21
CA TYR A 496 -6.90 1.64 -6.45
C TYR A 496 -7.80 2.08 -5.28
N LEU A 497 -7.38 1.81 -4.03
CA LEU A 497 -8.10 2.23 -2.82
C LEU A 497 -8.12 3.76 -2.68
N LEU A 498 -6.97 4.41 -2.90
CA LEU A 498 -6.82 5.85 -2.74
C LEU A 498 -7.61 6.65 -3.79
N THR A 499 -8.01 6.01 -4.90
CA THR A 499 -8.94 6.56 -5.90
C THR A 499 -10.39 6.08 -5.72
N GLY A 500 -10.72 5.49 -4.57
CA GLY A 500 -12.10 5.19 -4.15
C GLY A 500 -12.67 3.85 -4.58
N ARG A 501 -11.83 2.93 -5.03
CA ARG A 501 -12.18 1.56 -5.40
C ARG A 501 -11.88 0.58 -4.27
N HIS A 502 -12.38 -0.65 -4.33
CA HIS A 502 -12.25 -1.66 -3.27
C HIS A 502 -11.44 -2.86 -3.74
N GLY A 503 -10.71 -3.49 -2.82
CA GLY A 503 -9.99 -4.70 -3.15
C GLY A 503 -9.48 -5.47 -1.93
N VAL A 504 -8.92 -6.64 -2.21
CA VAL A 504 -8.28 -7.52 -1.23
C VAL A 504 -6.93 -7.95 -1.78
N PHE A 505 -5.91 -7.92 -0.93
CA PHE A 505 -4.62 -8.53 -1.20
C PHE A 505 -4.58 -9.92 -0.56
N ASN A 506 -4.63 -10.95 -1.39
CA ASN A 506 -4.56 -12.35 -1.03
C ASN A 506 -3.11 -12.82 -1.18
N CYS A 507 -2.48 -13.25 -0.08
CA CYS A 507 -1.07 -13.61 -0.04
C CYS A 507 -0.79 -14.73 0.97
N TYR A 508 0.29 -15.48 0.75
CA TYR A 508 0.84 -16.36 1.78
C TYR A 508 1.34 -15.54 2.96
N GLU A 509 1.07 -16.03 4.17
CA GLU A 509 1.43 -15.32 5.40
C GLU A 509 2.91 -14.95 5.48
N ALA A 510 3.80 -15.90 5.13
CA ALA A 510 5.24 -15.66 5.21
C ALA A 510 5.74 -14.62 4.19
N PHE A 511 5.09 -14.50 3.03
CA PHE A 511 5.57 -13.63 1.95
C PHE A 511 5.05 -12.19 2.02
N VAL A 512 4.03 -11.92 2.81
CA VAL A 512 3.56 -10.55 3.02
C VAL A 512 4.64 -9.63 3.60
N HIS A 513 5.67 -10.17 4.23
CA HIS A 513 6.84 -9.41 4.67
C HIS A 513 7.58 -8.67 3.56
N ILE A 514 7.47 -9.13 2.30
CA ILE A 514 8.04 -8.46 1.14
C ILE A 514 7.52 -7.02 1.02
N VAL A 515 6.31 -6.75 1.49
CA VAL A 515 5.67 -5.43 1.44
C VAL A 515 5.60 -4.70 2.78
N ASP A 516 6.34 -5.13 3.79
CA ASP A 516 6.38 -4.48 5.12
C ASP A 516 6.56 -2.95 5.04
N SER A 517 7.43 -2.52 4.16
CA SER A 517 7.74 -1.11 3.99
C SER A 517 6.60 -0.33 3.33
N MET A 518 6.00 -0.87 2.28
CA MET A 518 4.83 -0.29 1.62
C MET A 518 3.64 -0.22 2.59
N PHE A 519 3.36 -1.31 3.29
CA PHE A 519 2.37 -1.35 4.36
C PHE A 519 2.61 -0.24 5.40
N ASN A 520 3.85 -0.08 5.84
CA ASN A 520 4.23 0.96 6.81
C ASN A 520 3.93 2.38 6.29
N GLN A 521 4.23 2.67 5.03
CA GLN A 521 3.90 3.95 4.40
C GLN A 521 2.39 4.17 4.32
N HIS A 522 1.63 3.17 3.83
CA HIS A 522 0.18 3.27 3.71
C HIS A 522 -0.51 3.48 5.06
N ALA A 523 -0.11 2.74 6.10
CA ALA A 523 -0.64 2.92 7.46
C ALA A 523 -0.33 4.33 8.02
N LYS A 524 0.85 4.89 7.72
CA LYS A 524 1.19 6.27 8.10
C LYS A 524 0.43 7.30 7.28
N TRP A 525 0.21 7.05 5.99
CA TRP A 525 -0.65 7.88 5.14
C TRP A 525 -2.06 7.96 5.71
N LEU A 526 -2.70 6.82 5.99
CA LEU A 526 -4.05 6.76 6.58
C LEU A 526 -4.12 7.46 7.92
N LYS A 527 -3.11 7.31 8.79
CA LYS A 527 -3.02 8.02 10.08
C LYS A 527 -3.13 9.54 9.93
N VAL A 528 -2.53 10.11 8.90
CA VAL A 528 -2.60 11.56 8.62
C VAL A 528 -3.90 11.89 7.91
N HIS A 529 -4.25 11.14 6.87
CA HIS A 529 -5.46 11.27 6.08
C HIS A 529 -6.71 11.43 6.95
N ARG A 530 -6.89 10.55 7.93
CA ARG A 530 -8.04 10.56 8.86
C ARG A 530 -8.17 11.85 9.70
N LYS A 531 -7.11 12.63 9.85
CA LYS A 531 -7.10 13.86 10.63
C LYS A 531 -7.44 15.10 9.80
N LEU A 532 -7.38 14.98 8.48
CA LEU A 532 -7.63 16.07 7.55
C LEU A 532 -9.11 16.14 7.22
N GLN A 533 -9.78 17.21 7.66
CA GLN A 533 -11.23 17.37 7.51
C GLN A 533 -11.70 17.40 6.05
N TRP A 534 -10.85 17.80 5.12
CA TRP A 534 -11.17 17.88 3.71
C TRP A 534 -10.99 16.56 2.95
N ARG A 535 -10.21 15.63 3.51
CA ARG A 535 -10.06 14.29 2.96
C ARG A 535 -11.28 13.43 3.31
N GLN A 536 -11.82 12.75 2.30
CA GLN A 536 -12.94 11.84 2.49
C GLN A 536 -12.45 10.40 2.74
N PRO A 537 -13.17 9.62 3.58
CA PRO A 537 -12.77 8.27 3.92
C PRO A 537 -12.62 7.36 2.69
N VAL A 538 -11.49 6.69 2.56
CA VAL A 538 -11.19 5.74 1.48
C VAL A 538 -11.47 4.29 1.91
N PRO A 539 -11.68 3.35 0.98
CA PRO A 539 -11.78 1.93 1.32
C PRO A 539 -10.57 1.43 2.09
N SER A 540 -10.78 0.51 3.00
CA SER A 540 -9.71 -0.09 3.79
C SER A 540 -8.80 -0.99 2.95
N LEU A 541 -7.53 -1.02 3.30
CA LEU A 541 -6.58 -2.02 2.80
C LEU A 541 -6.84 -3.34 3.54
N ASN A 542 -7.18 -4.39 2.80
CA ASN A 542 -7.53 -5.68 3.36
C ASN A 542 -6.49 -6.74 2.93
N TYR A 543 -5.69 -7.23 3.87
CA TYR A 543 -4.86 -8.41 3.69
C TYR A 543 -5.66 -9.66 4.09
N LEU A 544 -5.69 -10.63 3.19
CA LEU A 544 -6.19 -11.99 3.44
C LEU A 544 -5.00 -12.94 3.36
N LEU A 545 -4.44 -13.26 4.52
CA LEU A 545 -3.26 -14.09 4.64
C LEU A 545 -3.67 -15.54 4.84
N SER A 546 -3.23 -16.40 3.95
CA SER A 546 -3.50 -17.82 4.01
C SER A 546 -2.22 -18.62 3.78
N SER A 547 -2.35 -19.93 3.65
CA SER A 547 -1.16 -20.79 3.63
C SER A 547 -0.24 -20.46 4.80
N HIS A 548 -0.84 -20.24 5.96
CA HIS A 548 -0.18 -19.73 7.16
C HIS A 548 0.75 -20.78 7.80
N VAL A 549 1.55 -20.35 8.75
CA VAL A 549 2.64 -21.12 9.35
C VAL A 549 2.28 -22.57 9.70
N TRP A 550 1.12 -22.83 10.31
CA TRP A 550 0.69 -24.15 10.75
C TRP A 550 0.26 -25.11 9.61
N GLN A 551 0.17 -24.62 8.39
CA GLN A 551 -0.19 -25.37 7.17
C GLN A 551 0.97 -25.42 6.17
N GLN A 552 2.18 -25.09 6.61
CA GLN A 552 3.42 -25.11 5.82
C GLN A 552 4.44 -26.12 6.36
N ASP A 553 3.94 -27.20 6.96
CA ASP A 553 4.71 -28.30 7.51
C ASP A 553 5.63 -29.01 6.49
N HIS A 554 5.34 -28.85 5.19
CA HIS A 554 6.02 -29.55 4.09
C HIS A 554 6.95 -28.67 3.24
N ASN A 555 6.80 -27.34 3.29
CA ASN A 555 7.54 -26.39 2.43
C ASN A 555 8.84 -25.88 3.06
N GLY A 556 9.11 -26.21 4.32
CA GLY A 556 10.30 -25.77 5.04
C GLY A 556 10.21 -24.33 5.56
N PHE A 557 11.28 -23.87 6.19
CA PHE A 557 11.33 -22.64 6.98
C PHE A 557 10.99 -21.36 6.20
N SER A 558 11.26 -21.31 4.90
CA SER A 558 11.00 -20.11 4.08
C SER A 558 9.51 -19.75 3.96
N HIS A 559 8.62 -20.71 4.21
CA HIS A 559 7.17 -20.54 4.17
C HIS A 559 6.54 -20.40 5.57
N GLN A 560 7.36 -20.32 6.61
CA GLN A 560 6.95 -20.42 8.00
C GLN A 560 7.32 -19.12 8.75
N ASP A 561 6.58 -18.04 8.54
CA ASP A 561 6.79 -16.79 9.26
C ASP A 561 5.47 -16.06 9.53
N PRO A 562 4.96 -16.03 10.78
CA PRO A 562 3.78 -15.28 11.18
C PRO A 562 4.10 -13.86 11.67
N GLY A 563 5.34 -13.39 11.54
CA GLY A 563 5.86 -12.16 12.19
C GLY A 563 5.32 -10.85 11.62
N PHE A 564 4.64 -10.83 10.48
CA PHE A 564 4.04 -9.61 9.94
C PHE A 564 3.06 -8.95 10.93
N ILE A 565 2.32 -9.74 11.70
CA ILE A 565 1.41 -9.25 12.74
C ILE A 565 2.18 -8.45 13.80
N ASP A 566 3.36 -8.94 14.22
CA ASP A 566 4.22 -8.27 15.21
C ASP A 566 4.68 -6.89 14.75
N HIS A 567 4.96 -6.74 13.45
CA HIS A 567 5.24 -5.45 12.85
C HIS A 567 3.99 -4.56 12.78
N ALA A 568 2.87 -5.12 12.33
CA ALA A 568 1.63 -4.39 12.09
C ALA A 568 1.05 -3.75 13.35
N VAL A 569 1.05 -4.43 14.48
CA VAL A 569 0.51 -3.90 15.75
C VAL A 569 1.31 -2.72 16.33
N ASN A 570 2.47 -2.39 15.74
CA ASN A 570 3.22 -1.17 16.07
C ASN A 570 2.67 0.09 15.43
N LYS A 571 1.76 -0.04 14.48
CA LYS A 571 1.18 1.12 13.79
C LYS A 571 0.13 1.81 14.68
N LYS A 572 -0.36 2.94 14.22
CA LYS A 572 -1.34 3.72 14.99
C LYS A 572 -2.61 2.91 15.23
N ALA A 573 -3.03 2.83 16.47
CA ALA A 573 -4.17 2.01 16.91
C ALA A 573 -5.48 2.31 16.16
N GLU A 574 -5.70 3.56 15.78
CA GLU A 574 -6.89 3.96 15.02
C GLU A 574 -6.91 3.42 13.59
N VAL A 575 -5.80 2.86 13.09
CA VAL A 575 -5.66 2.40 11.70
C VAL A 575 -5.61 0.88 11.60
N ILE A 576 -4.96 0.20 12.55
CA ILE A 576 -4.69 -1.26 12.47
C ILE A 576 -5.80 -2.09 13.08
N ARG A 577 -6.13 -3.21 12.39
CA ARG A 577 -7.01 -4.29 12.86
C ARG A 577 -6.38 -5.63 12.49
N VAL A 578 -6.42 -6.59 13.41
CA VAL A 578 -5.91 -7.95 13.18
C VAL A 578 -6.95 -8.97 13.64
N TYR A 579 -7.34 -9.84 12.73
CA TYR A 579 -8.38 -10.84 12.93
C TYR A 579 -7.84 -12.26 12.68
N LEU A 580 -8.13 -13.16 13.60
CA LEU A 580 -7.77 -14.56 13.56
C LEU A 580 -9.02 -15.46 13.68
N PRO A 581 -9.88 -15.50 12.64
CA PRO A 581 -11.10 -16.28 12.66
C PRO A 581 -10.78 -17.79 12.78
N PRO A 582 -11.41 -18.50 13.74
CA PRO A 582 -11.12 -19.91 13.99
C PRO A 582 -11.83 -20.88 13.04
N ASP A 583 -12.80 -20.43 12.24
CA ASP A 583 -13.60 -21.26 11.33
C ASP A 583 -14.17 -20.48 10.13
N ALA A 584 -14.85 -21.19 9.25
CA ALA A 584 -15.43 -20.63 8.02
C ALA A 584 -16.48 -19.52 8.29
N ASN A 585 -17.38 -19.72 9.25
CA ASN A 585 -18.47 -18.77 9.53
C ASN A 585 -17.94 -17.47 10.17
N THR A 586 -16.95 -17.57 11.03
CA THR A 586 -16.28 -16.40 11.60
C THR A 586 -15.45 -15.67 10.54
N LEU A 587 -14.81 -16.39 9.61
CA LEU A 587 -14.11 -15.77 8.49
C LEU A 587 -15.04 -14.97 7.58
N LEU A 588 -16.18 -15.51 7.21
CA LEU A 588 -17.20 -14.80 6.42
C LEU A 588 -17.65 -13.50 7.11
N SER A 589 -17.98 -13.57 8.40
CA SER A 589 -18.41 -12.40 9.19
C SER A 589 -17.32 -11.33 9.31
N VAL A 590 -16.06 -11.74 9.51
CA VAL A 590 -14.92 -10.82 9.56
C VAL A 590 -14.69 -10.15 8.21
N MET A 591 -14.74 -10.92 7.13
CA MET A 591 -14.49 -10.36 5.80
C MET A 591 -15.57 -9.40 5.32
N GLU A 592 -16.86 -9.66 5.64
CA GLU A 592 -17.91 -8.68 5.40
C GLU A 592 -17.63 -7.36 6.11
N HIS A 593 -17.27 -7.41 7.39
CA HIS A 593 -16.90 -6.24 8.18
C HIS A 593 -15.70 -5.50 7.58
N CYS A 594 -14.64 -6.22 7.19
CA CYS A 594 -13.44 -5.63 6.61
C CYS A 594 -13.74 -4.90 5.30
N LEU A 595 -14.51 -5.53 4.39
CA LEU A 595 -14.88 -4.95 3.10
C LEU A 595 -15.81 -3.74 3.20
N ALA A 596 -16.62 -3.68 4.24
CA ALA A 596 -17.48 -2.51 4.51
C ALA A 596 -16.72 -1.34 5.16
N SER A 597 -15.54 -1.56 5.71
CA SER A 597 -14.78 -0.58 6.50
C SER A 597 -14.03 0.43 5.63
N THR A 598 -13.69 1.58 6.23
CA THR A 598 -12.91 2.66 5.60
C THR A 598 -11.76 3.10 6.50
N ASP A 599 -10.68 3.56 5.87
CA ASP A 599 -9.49 4.13 6.52
C ASP A 599 -8.79 3.18 7.51
N TYR A 600 -8.92 1.87 7.31
CA TYR A 600 -8.20 0.86 8.09
C TYR A 600 -7.23 0.06 7.23
N VAL A 601 -6.29 -0.55 7.90
CA VAL A 601 -5.56 -1.72 7.41
C VAL A 601 -6.06 -2.92 8.22
N ASN A 602 -6.77 -3.81 7.56
CA ASN A 602 -7.27 -5.05 8.12
C ASN A 602 -6.35 -6.19 7.74
N ILE A 603 -5.93 -6.98 8.71
CA ILE A 603 -5.13 -8.19 8.53
C ILE A 603 -5.98 -9.36 9.00
N VAL A 604 -6.30 -10.27 8.09
CA VAL A 604 -7.09 -11.47 8.36
C VAL A 604 -6.25 -12.68 8.03
N VAL A 605 -6.00 -13.54 9.02
CA VAL A 605 -5.27 -14.80 8.83
C VAL A 605 -6.22 -15.97 8.92
N SER A 606 -6.24 -16.84 7.91
CA SER A 606 -7.16 -17.98 7.84
C SER A 606 -6.55 -19.19 7.17
N GLY A 607 -6.93 -20.37 7.63
CA GLY A 607 -6.50 -21.65 7.07
C GLY A 607 -7.20 -22.03 5.78
N LYS A 608 -6.48 -22.66 4.87
CA LYS A 608 -7.01 -23.17 3.59
C LYS A 608 -7.40 -24.66 3.63
N GLN A 609 -6.94 -25.39 4.61
CA GLN A 609 -7.26 -26.81 4.76
C GLN A 609 -8.56 -27.00 5.53
N PRO A 610 -9.28 -28.13 5.31
CA PRO A 610 -10.49 -28.43 6.07
C PRO A 610 -10.23 -28.44 7.57
N SER A 611 -10.94 -27.57 8.31
CA SER A 611 -10.87 -27.44 9.77
C SER A 611 -12.25 -27.53 10.40
N PRO A 612 -12.35 -27.87 11.70
CA PRO A 612 -13.65 -27.90 12.38
C PRO A 612 -14.36 -26.56 12.33
N THR A 613 -15.69 -26.59 12.13
CA THR A 613 -16.54 -25.40 12.26
C THR A 613 -17.20 -25.44 13.64
N TRP A 614 -17.07 -24.32 14.37
CA TRP A 614 -17.44 -24.25 15.80
C TRP A 614 -18.77 -23.57 16.05
N LEU A 615 -19.03 -22.49 15.30
CA LEU A 615 -20.15 -21.58 15.55
C LEU A 615 -21.09 -21.55 14.33
N GLY A 616 -22.39 -21.68 14.59
CA GLY A 616 -23.38 -21.42 13.56
C GLY A 616 -23.37 -19.94 13.13
N PRO A 617 -24.03 -19.58 12.01
CA PRO A 617 -23.91 -18.23 11.44
C PRO A 617 -24.24 -17.09 12.41
N ALA A 618 -25.29 -17.22 13.20
CA ALA A 618 -25.71 -16.20 14.17
C ALA A 618 -24.73 -16.06 15.34
N ASP A 619 -24.23 -17.18 15.86
CA ASP A 619 -23.26 -17.18 16.96
C ASP A 619 -21.89 -16.68 16.48
N ALA A 620 -21.47 -17.02 15.27
CA ALA A 620 -20.27 -16.50 14.64
C ALA A 620 -20.34 -14.96 14.49
N ALA A 621 -21.46 -14.42 13.99
CA ALA A 621 -21.68 -12.99 13.90
C ALA A 621 -21.61 -12.29 15.26
N ASN A 622 -22.21 -12.88 16.29
CA ASN A 622 -22.16 -12.33 17.64
C ASN A 622 -20.76 -12.38 18.25
N HIS A 623 -20.05 -13.49 18.03
CA HIS A 623 -18.68 -13.67 18.50
C HIS A 623 -17.72 -12.68 17.83
N CYS A 624 -17.79 -12.53 16.50
CA CYS A 624 -16.98 -11.55 15.76
C CYS A 624 -17.27 -10.10 16.19
N ARG A 625 -18.54 -9.74 16.43
CA ARG A 625 -18.90 -8.41 16.93
C ARG A 625 -18.30 -8.10 18.30
N ARG A 626 -18.20 -9.12 19.18
CA ARG A 626 -17.52 -8.98 20.47
C ARG A 626 -16.00 -9.01 20.33
N GLY A 627 -15.49 -9.66 19.28
CA GLY A 627 -14.09 -9.85 18.98
C GLY A 627 -13.41 -10.95 19.79
N LEU A 628 -14.01 -11.38 20.91
CA LEU A 628 -13.64 -12.55 21.71
C LEU A 628 -14.81 -13.02 22.56
N GLY A 629 -14.72 -14.23 23.11
CA GLY A 629 -15.78 -14.73 23.98
C GLY A 629 -15.46 -16.07 24.64
N ILE A 630 -16.20 -16.36 25.71
CA ILE A 630 -16.16 -17.62 26.44
C ILE A 630 -16.96 -18.65 25.63
N TRP A 631 -16.37 -19.80 25.35
CA TRP A 631 -16.99 -20.94 24.68
C TRP A 631 -17.43 -22.00 25.68
N THR A 632 -18.64 -21.86 26.19
CA THR A 632 -19.21 -22.73 27.24
C THR A 632 -19.37 -24.18 26.79
N PHE A 633 -19.54 -24.43 25.49
CA PHE A 633 -19.62 -25.78 24.93
C PHE A 633 -18.30 -26.56 25.02
N ALA A 634 -17.17 -25.85 25.07
CA ALA A 634 -15.82 -26.42 25.09
C ALA A 634 -15.26 -26.55 26.52
N GLY A 635 -15.74 -25.73 27.46
CA GLY A 635 -15.27 -25.71 28.83
C GLY A 635 -16.01 -26.70 29.76
N SER A 636 -15.62 -26.68 31.05
CA SER A 636 -16.27 -27.42 32.15
C SER A 636 -16.64 -26.51 33.32
N GLU A 637 -16.55 -25.19 33.16
CA GLU A 637 -16.97 -24.25 34.22
C GLU A 637 -18.46 -24.27 34.42
N VAL A 638 -18.88 -24.08 35.68
CA VAL A 638 -20.28 -23.92 36.03
C VAL A 638 -20.67 -22.46 35.92
N PRO A 639 -21.78 -22.09 35.22
CA PRO A 639 -22.19 -20.70 35.09
C PRO A 639 -22.35 -20.01 36.45
N GLY A 640 -21.67 -18.88 36.65
CA GLY A 640 -21.67 -18.10 37.88
C GLY A 640 -20.59 -18.51 38.90
N GLU A 641 -19.79 -19.53 38.64
CA GLU A 641 -18.61 -19.88 39.43
C GLU A 641 -17.31 -19.42 38.74
N GLU A 642 -16.29 -19.17 39.56
CA GLU A 642 -14.96 -18.87 39.00
C GLU A 642 -14.31 -20.13 38.44
N PRO A 643 -13.62 -20.05 37.29
CA PRO A 643 -12.83 -21.18 36.80
C PRO A 643 -11.59 -21.39 37.65
N ASP A 644 -11.03 -22.60 37.62
CA ASP A 644 -9.73 -22.92 38.20
C ASP A 644 -8.57 -22.58 37.23
N VAL A 645 -8.84 -22.63 35.92
CA VAL A 645 -7.92 -22.32 34.84
C VAL A 645 -8.66 -21.79 33.60
N VAL A 646 -8.01 -20.88 32.87
CA VAL A 646 -8.49 -20.41 31.57
C VAL A 646 -7.60 -20.99 30.49
N LEU A 647 -8.18 -21.67 29.50
CA LEU A 647 -7.54 -22.02 28.25
C LEU A 647 -7.99 -21.03 27.19
N ALA A 648 -7.07 -20.22 26.69
CA ALA A 648 -7.36 -19.22 25.69
C ALA A 648 -6.70 -19.55 24.35
N CYS A 649 -7.27 -19.11 23.24
CA CYS A 649 -6.72 -19.34 21.92
C CYS A 649 -7.01 -18.21 20.94
N ALA A 650 -6.10 -18.04 19.95
CA ALA A 650 -6.30 -17.18 18.81
C ALA A 650 -5.66 -17.81 17.56
N GLY A 651 -6.46 -18.01 16.51
CA GLY A 651 -6.12 -18.71 15.27
C GLY A 651 -6.80 -20.09 15.18
N ASP A 652 -6.87 -20.65 13.98
CA ASP A 652 -7.58 -21.89 13.69
C ASP A 652 -6.96 -23.12 14.36
N VAL A 653 -5.68 -23.41 14.12
CA VAL A 653 -4.96 -24.55 14.71
C VAL A 653 -4.84 -24.41 16.22
N PRO A 654 -4.44 -23.25 16.80
CA PRO A 654 -4.47 -23.06 18.24
C PRO A 654 -5.86 -23.33 18.87
N THR A 655 -6.93 -23.00 18.17
CA THR A 655 -8.30 -23.26 18.65
C THR A 655 -8.61 -24.75 18.71
N VAL A 656 -8.26 -25.52 17.67
CA VAL A 656 -8.44 -26.97 17.66
C VAL A 656 -7.72 -27.61 18.87
N GLU A 657 -6.47 -27.26 19.07
CA GLU A 657 -5.64 -27.85 20.11
C GLU A 657 -6.10 -27.44 21.53
N THR A 658 -6.57 -26.19 21.68
CA THR A 658 -7.13 -25.69 22.96
C THR A 658 -8.42 -26.40 23.33
N VAL A 659 -9.34 -26.58 22.39
CA VAL A 659 -10.62 -27.27 22.63
C VAL A 659 -10.36 -28.75 22.94
N ALA A 660 -9.43 -29.39 22.23
CA ALA A 660 -9.03 -30.77 22.50
C ALA A 660 -8.34 -30.93 23.88
N ALA A 661 -7.51 -29.96 24.29
CA ALA A 661 -6.92 -29.92 25.63
C ALA A 661 -7.97 -29.81 26.74
N ALA A 662 -8.98 -28.95 26.53
CA ALA A 662 -10.09 -28.82 27.47
C ALA A 662 -10.90 -30.11 27.61
N GLU A 663 -11.08 -30.87 26.52
CA GLU A 663 -11.73 -32.18 26.54
C GLU A 663 -10.93 -33.19 27.34
N LEU A 664 -9.61 -33.27 27.09
CA LEU A 664 -8.69 -34.16 27.85
C LEU A 664 -8.73 -33.86 29.36
N LEU A 665 -8.79 -32.59 29.74
CA LEU A 665 -8.89 -32.19 31.15
C LEU A 665 -10.28 -32.51 31.72
N ARG A 666 -11.36 -32.35 30.98
CA ARG A 666 -12.72 -32.70 31.41
C ARG A 666 -12.86 -34.19 31.68
N GLU A 667 -12.23 -35.05 30.86
CA GLU A 667 -12.23 -36.50 31.03
C GLU A 667 -11.31 -36.96 32.16
N GLY A 668 -10.08 -36.47 32.21
CA GLY A 668 -9.06 -36.92 33.14
C GLY A 668 -9.10 -36.25 34.51
N ALA A 669 -9.71 -35.07 34.62
CA ALA A 669 -9.84 -34.29 35.86
C ALA A 669 -11.26 -33.69 35.99
N PRO A 670 -12.28 -34.48 36.11
CA PRO A 670 -13.72 -34.04 36.01
C PRO A 670 -14.12 -33.02 37.04
N GLY A 671 -13.36 -32.78 38.10
CA GLY A 671 -13.61 -31.74 39.11
C GLY A 671 -12.99 -30.38 38.78
N LEU A 672 -12.16 -30.30 37.72
CA LEU A 672 -11.51 -29.08 37.31
C LEU A 672 -12.44 -28.20 36.50
N LYS A 673 -12.60 -26.92 36.89
CA LYS A 673 -13.39 -25.94 36.18
C LYS A 673 -12.53 -25.23 35.15
N VAL A 674 -12.65 -25.62 33.88
CA VAL A 674 -11.92 -25.08 32.77
C VAL A 674 -12.81 -24.09 31.99
N ARG A 675 -12.36 -22.85 31.85
CA ARG A 675 -12.94 -21.86 30.95
C ARG A 675 -12.18 -21.88 29.63
N VAL A 676 -12.91 -21.93 28.52
CA VAL A 676 -12.31 -21.77 27.17
C VAL A 676 -12.67 -20.42 26.61
N VAL A 677 -11.66 -19.67 26.15
CA VAL A 677 -11.80 -18.34 25.55
C VAL A 677 -11.21 -18.33 24.15
N ASN A 678 -12.02 -17.97 23.15
CA ASN A 678 -11.52 -17.76 21.80
C ASN A 678 -11.42 -16.25 21.47
N VAL A 679 -10.34 -15.84 20.83
CA VAL A 679 -10.04 -14.47 20.44
C VAL A 679 -9.98 -14.38 18.92
N VAL A 680 -10.93 -13.65 18.31
CA VAL A 680 -10.98 -13.35 16.86
C VAL A 680 -10.29 -12.03 16.57
N ASP A 681 -10.63 -10.97 17.29
CA ASP A 681 -10.03 -9.65 17.19
C ASP A 681 -8.89 -9.52 18.22
N LEU A 682 -7.67 -9.62 17.72
CA LEU A 682 -6.48 -9.60 18.57
C LEU A 682 -6.33 -8.29 19.36
N MET A 683 -6.87 -7.19 18.82
CA MET A 683 -6.80 -5.88 19.47
C MET A 683 -7.65 -5.79 20.76
N ARG A 684 -8.59 -6.71 20.98
CA ARG A 684 -9.36 -6.82 22.24
C ARG A 684 -8.47 -7.10 23.45
N LEU A 685 -7.30 -7.69 23.24
CA LEU A 685 -6.35 -7.96 24.32
C LEU A 685 -5.74 -6.69 24.91
N GLN A 686 -5.67 -5.61 24.13
CA GLN A 686 -5.18 -4.32 24.60
C GLN A 686 -6.16 -3.63 25.52
N ASP A 687 -5.63 -2.76 26.39
CA ASP A 687 -6.43 -1.85 27.20
C ASP A 687 -7.15 -0.81 26.32
N GLU A 688 -8.35 -0.37 26.75
CA GLU A 688 -9.15 0.64 26.04
C GLU A 688 -8.40 1.97 25.83
N SER A 689 -7.41 2.28 26.69
CA SER A 689 -6.57 3.47 26.56
C SER A 689 -5.50 3.33 25.45
N GLU A 690 -5.22 2.09 25.00
CA GLU A 690 -4.19 1.80 23.98
C GLU A 690 -4.80 1.60 22.59
N HIS A 691 -6.01 1.04 22.53
CA HIS A 691 -6.65 0.72 21.26
C HIS A 691 -8.17 0.92 21.32
N PRO A 692 -8.81 1.48 20.26
CA PRO A 692 -10.25 1.68 20.23
C PRO A 692 -11.08 0.38 20.40
N HIS A 693 -10.54 -0.77 20.05
CA HIS A 693 -11.15 -2.09 20.28
C HIS A 693 -10.76 -2.69 21.62
N GLY A 694 -9.81 -2.09 22.37
CA GLY A 694 -9.35 -2.61 23.64
C GLY A 694 -10.48 -2.76 24.65
N LEU A 695 -10.42 -3.78 25.49
CA LEU A 695 -11.39 -3.99 26.54
C LEU A 695 -11.09 -3.12 27.75
N PRO A 696 -12.12 -2.61 28.48
CA PRO A 696 -11.96 -2.12 29.83
C PRO A 696 -11.35 -3.18 30.74
N ALA A 697 -10.54 -2.79 31.72
CA ALA A 697 -9.87 -3.73 32.62
C ALA A 697 -10.83 -4.68 33.33
N HIS A 698 -11.97 -4.16 33.80
CA HIS A 698 -13.02 -4.96 34.46
C HIS A 698 -13.55 -6.07 33.54
N ASP A 699 -13.84 -5.75 32.27
CA ASP A 699 -14.38 -6.72 31.31
C ASP A 699 -13.34 -7.78 30.96
N PHE A 700 -12.08 -7.36 30.81
CA PHE A 700 -10.98 -8.29 30.59
C PHE A 700 -10.81 -9.27 31.78
N ASP A 701 -10.76 -8.75 33.01
CA ASP A 701 -10.63 -9.56 34.23
C ASP A 701 -11.84 -10.48 34.42
N GLY A 702 -13.03 -10.07 33.96
CA GLY A 702 -14.24 -10.93 33.98
C GLY A 702 -14.12 -12.15 33.04
N ILE A 703 -13.35 -12.02 31.96
CA ILE A 703 -13.12 -13.08 30.96
C ILE A 703 -11.91 -13.94 31.31
N PHE A 704 -10.76 -13.31 31.55
CA PHE A 704 -9.46 -13.98 31.75
C PHE A 704 -9.09 -14.21 33.21
N THR A 705 -9.89 -13.69 34.15
CA THR A 705 -9.66 -13.67 35.60
C THR A 705 -8.46 -12.84 36.07
N PRO A 706 -8.52 -12.26 37.25
CA PRO A 706 -7.40 -11.45 37.76
C PRO A 706 -6.27 -12.28 38.39
N ASP A 707 -6.46 -13.57 38.66
CA ASP A 707 -5.55 -14.37 39.52
C ASP A 707 -5.41 -15.85 39.15
N LYS A 708 -6.20 -16.37 38.19
CA LYS A 708 -6.09 -17.80 37.78
C LYS A 708 -5.06 -17.98 36.66
N PRO A 709 -4.47 -19.15 36.52
CA PRO A 709 -3.63 -19.46 35.36
C PRO A 709 -4.39 -19.31 34.05
N VAL A 710 -3.79 -18.63 33.07
CA VAL A 710 -4.28 -18.48 31.71
C VAL A 710 -3.27 -19.14 30.78
N ILE A 711 -3.61 -20.28 30.20
CA ILE A 711 -2.82 -20.96 29.20
C ILE A 711 -3.31 -20.50 27.83
N PHE A 712 -2.49 -19.73 27.12
CA PHE A 712 -2.89 -19.08 25.86
C PHE A 712 -2.17 -19.74 24.67
N ALA A 713 -2.88 -20.42 23.79
CA ALA A 713 -2.38 -20.92 22.51
C ALA A 713 -2.58 -19.84 21.43
N TYR A 714 -1.47 -19.37 20.85
CA TYR A 714 -1.45 -18.28 19.90
C TYR A 714 -0.87 -18.69 18.55
N HIS A 715 -1.43 -18.14 17.49
CA HIS A 715 -1.02 -18.40 16.11
C HIS A 715 0.44 -18.04 15.83
N GLY A 716 0.90 -16.88 16.29
CA GLY A 716 2.22 -16.33 16.02
C GLY A 716 3.19 -16.45 17.20
N TYR A 717 4.14 -15.52 17.28
CA TYR A 717 5.16 -15.49 18.32
C TYR A 717 4.57 -15.13 19.69
N PRO A 718 4.85 -15.92 20.75
CA PRO A 718 4.25 -15.75 22.09
C PRO A 718 4.43 -14.34 22.69
N ALA A 719 5.54 -13.69 22.41
CA ALA A 719 5.88 -12.37 22.95
C ALA A 719 4.83 -11.31 22.60
N LEU A 720 4.14 -11.46 21.48
CA LEU A 720 3.12 -10.48 21.06
C LEU A 720 1.94 -10.45 22.04
N ILE A 721 1.45 -11.59 22.49
CA ILE A 721 0.32 -11.65 23.44
C ILE A 721 0.70 -10.96 24.75
N HIS A 722 1.91 -11.23 25.29
CA HIS A 722 2.39 -10.53 26.47
C HIS A 722 2.46 -9.02 26.26
N ARG A 723 2.90 -8.59 25.10
CA ARG A 723 2.93 -7.17 24.72
C ARG A 723 1.54 -6.54 24.63
N LEU A 724 0.56 -7.22 24.03
CA LEU A 724 -0.81 -6.70 23.92
C LEU A 724 -1.48 -6.63 25.30
N ALA A 725 -1.16 -7.57 26.20
CA ALA A 725 -1.73 -7.67 27.53
C ALA A 725 -0.91 -6.98 28.64
N TYR A 726 0.13 -6.19 28.33
CA TYR A 726 1.08 -5.68 29.32
C TYR A 726 0.47 -4.79 30.41
N LYS A 727 -0.71 -4.18 30.15
CA LYS A 727 -1.45 -3.36 31.14
C LYS A 727 -2.47 -4.18 31.94
N ARG A 728 -2.63 -5.48 31.67
CA ARG A 728 -3.62 -6.33 32.33
C ARG A 728 -3.19 -6.74 33.72
N THR A 729 -4.16 -7.03 34.59
CA THR A 729 -3.95 -7.37 35.99
C THR A 729 -3.13 -8.66 36.15
N ASN A 730 -3.50 -9.72 35.43
CA ASN A 730 -2.94 -11.05 35.58
C ASN A 730 -1.72 -11.29 34.69
N GLN A 731 -0.63 -10.57 34.89
CA GLN A 731 0.61 -10.69 34.11
C GLN A 731 1.34 -12.01 34.40
N GLN A 732 1.43 -12.42 35.68
CA GLN A 732 2.19 -13.60 36.09
C GLN A 732 1.42 -14.91 35.82
N GLY A 733 0.12 -14.84 35.74
CA GLY A 733 -0.73 -15.98 35.42
C GLY A 733 -0.89 -16.22 33.92
N LEU A 734 -0.42 -15.31 33.05
CA LEU A 734 -0.51 -15.44 31.61
C LEU A 734 0.65 -16.26 31.05
N HIS A 735 0.38 -17.46 30.54
CA HIS A 735 1.35 -18.38 29.96
C HIS A 735 1.01 -18.61 28.49
N VAL A 736 1.87 -18.13 27.59
CA VAL A 736 1.60 -18.14 26.16
C VAL A 736 2.43 -19.19 25.45
N HIS A 737 1.76 -20.02 24.65
CA HIS A 737 2.34 -20.94 23.69
C HIS A 737 2.07 -20.43 22.27
N GLY A 738 3.02 -20.60 21.37
CA GLY A 738 2.91 -20.15 19.99
C GLY A 738 4.08 -20.64 19.15
N TYR A 739 4.24 -20.07 17.97
CA TYR A 739 5.31 -20.45 17.05
C TYR A 739 6.69 -20.09 17.61
N LYS A 740 7.66 -21.00 17.43
CA LYS A 740 9.04 -20.91 17.94
C LYS A 740 10.09 -21.26 16.89
N GLU A 741 9.72 -21.18 15.63
CA GLU A 741 10.56 -21.53 14.47
C GLU A 741 11.02 -22.99 14.45
N GLU A 742 10.20 -23.91 14.94
CA GLU A 742 10.47 -25.33 14.95
C GLU A 742 9.59 -26.08 13.93
N GLY A 743 10.14 -27.13 13.29
CA GLY A 743 9.39 -28.00 12.39
C GLY A 743 9.42 -27.64 10.92
N THR A 744 10.61 -27.59 10.31
CA THR A 744 10.77 -27.16 8.89
C THR A 744 10.19 -28.15 7.87
N THR A 745 10.20 -29.45 8.16
CA THR A 745 9.55 -30.50 7.37
C THR A 745 9.08 -31.57 8.33
N THR A 746 7.77 -31.67 8.51
CA THR A 746 7.14 -32.60 9.44
C THR A 746 5.66 -32.83 9.07
N THR A 747 4.79 -33.11 10.05
CA THR A 747 3.33 -33.14 9.89
C THR A 747 2.68 -32.02 10.67
N PRO A 748 1.43 -31.63 10.38
CA PRO A 748 0.76 -30.54 11.09
C PRO A 748 0.74 -30.71 12.61
N PHE A 749 0.45 -31.89 13.11
CA PHE A 749 0.43 -32.13 14.56
C PHE A 749 1.81 -32.20 15.19
N ASP A 750 2.80 -32.80 14.53
CA ASP A 750 4.18 -32.78 15.05
C ASP A 750 4.72 -31.33 15.06
N MET A 751 4.38 -30.51 14.09
CA MET A 751 4.71 -29.09 14.11
C MET A 751 4.09 -28.40 15.34
N ALA A 752 2.83 -28.67 15.65
CA ALA A 752 2.20 -28.19 16.88
C ALA A 752 2.92 -28.67 18.14
N MET A 753 3.35 -29.94 18.19
CA MET A 753 4.13 -30.49 19.30
C MET A 753 5.51 -29.86 19.44
N LEU A 754 6.22 -29.65 18.34
CA LEU A 754 7.54 -29.00 18.36
C LEU A 754 7.49 -27.60 18.92
N ASN A 755 6.43 -26.85 18.59
CA ASN A 755 6.22 -25.51 19.07
C ASN A 755 5.46 -25.41 20.40
N GLY A 756 4.96 -26.56 20.92
CA GLY A 756 4.32 -26.66 22.23
C GLY A 756 2.92 -26.07 22.32
N ILE A 757 2.20 -26.07 21.20
CA ILE A 757 0.78 -25.70 21.18
C ILE A 757 -0.17 -26.89 21.07
N ASP A 758 0.39 -28.11 21.09
CA ASP A 758 -0.41 -29.34 21.01
C ASP A 758 -1.28 -29.53 22.26
N ARG A 759 -2.40 -30.24 22.10
CA ARG A 759 -3.38 -30.51 23.14
C ARG A 759 -2.80 -31.16 24.40
N PHE A 760 -1.80 -32.01 24.26
CA PHE A 760 -1.15 -32.67 25.40
C PHE A 760 -0.32 -31.68 26.21
N THR A 761 0.48 -30.84 25.53
CA THR A 761 1.29 -29.81 26.19
C THR A 761 0.42 -28.81 26.91
N LEU A 762 -0.68 -28.32 26.28
CA LEU A 762 -1.60 -27.35 26.88
C LEU A 762 -2.29 -27.94 28.13
N ALA A 763 -2.74 -29.21 28.07
CA ALA A 763 -3.36 -29.87 29.21
C ALA A 763 -2.37 -30.12 30.34
N ILE A 764 -1.12 -30.54 30.04
CA ILE A 764 -0.06 -30.71 31.03
C ILE A 764 0.27 -29.36 31.69
N ASP A 765 0.39 -28.29 30.96
CA ASP A 765 0.68 -26.97 31.54
C ASP A 765 -0.44 -26.48 32.46
N ALA A 766 -1.71 -26.76 32.14
CA ALA A 766 -2.83 -26.50 33.03
C ALA A 766 -2.73 -27.32 34.33
N ILE A 767 -2.39 -28.61 34.25
CA ILE A 767 -2.21 -29.46 35.42
C ILE A 767 -1.07 -28.95 36.31
N ASP A 768 0.04 -28.53 35.73
CA ASP A 768 1.23 -28.08 36.46
C ASP A 768 1.02 -26.72 37.15
N ARG A 769 0.14 -25.86 36.61
CA ARG A 769 -0.07 -24.48 37.11
C ARG A 769 -1.26 -24.33 38.07
N VAL A 770 -2.24 -25.21 37.99
CA VAL A 770 -3.35 -25.18 38.97
C VAL A 770 -2.85 -25.68 40.33
N PRO A 771 -2.93 -24.88 41.39
CA PRO A 771 -2.39 -25.26 42.71
C PRO A 771 -2.91 -26.60 43.21
N GLY A 772 -2.01 -27.50 43.53
CA GLY A 772 -2.29 -28.83 44.07
C GLY A 772 -2.69 -29.91 43.03
N LEU A 773 -3.01 -29.52 41.76
CA LEU A 773 -3.50 -30.45 40.76
C LEU A 773 -2.42 -31.45 40.29
N ALA A 774 -1.19 -31.00 40.10
CA ALA A 774 -0.09 -31.86 39.68
C ALA A 774 0.17 -33.04 40.62
N GLY A 775 -0.02 -32.85 41.93
CA GLY A 775 0.13 -33.92 42.92
C GLY A 775 -1.02 -34.95 42.87
N THR A 776 -2.25 -34.48 42.70
CA THR A 776 -3.45 -35.35 42.68
C THR A 776 -3.67 -36.03 41.32
N HIS A 777 -3.17 -35.45 40.22
CA HIS A 777 -3.37 -35.95 38.85
C HIS A 777 -2.05 -36.33 38.16
N ALA A 778 -1.05 -36.79 38.93
CA ALA A 778 0.27 -37.21 38.42
C ALA A 778 0.17 -38.33 37.35
N LEU A 779 -0.76 -39.28 37.49
CA LEU A 779 -0.98 -40.33 36.50
C LEU A 779 -1.54 -39.79 35.18
N LEU A 780 -2.49 -38.87 35.24
CA LEU A 780 -3.02 -38.20 34.04
C LEU A 780 -1.90 -37.45 33.33
N ARG A 781 -1.13 -36.66 34.08
CA ARG A 781 0.03 -35.92 33.52
C ARG A 781 1.00 -36.85 32.80
N GLN A 782 1.31 -38.03 33.39
CA GLN A 782 2.20 -39.03 32.79
C GLN A 782 1.56 -39.63 31.52
N ASP A 783 0.30 -40.00 31.56
CA ASP A 783 -0.41 -40.53 30.38
C ASP A 783 -0.39 -39.55 29.21
N LEU A 784 -0.65 -38.25 29.45
CA LEU A 784 -0.56 -37.21 28.42
C LEU A 784 0.86 -37.10 27.82
N GLN A 785 1.91 -37.22 28.67
CA GLN A 785 3.30 -37.26 28.19
C GLN A 785 3.58 -38.49 27.31
N ASP A 786 3.09 -39.66 27.73
CA ASP A 786 3.25 -40.90 26.99
C ASP A 786 2.48 -40.89 25.65
N ARG A 787 1.29 -40.32 25.63
CA ARG A 787 0.50 -40.12 24.39
C ARG A 787 1.20 -39.16 23.42
N ARG A 788 1.73 -38.06 23.92
CA ARG A 788 2.53 -37.13 23.14
C ARG A 788 3.77 -37.79 22.54
N TYR A 789 4.49 -38.59 23.33
CA TYR A 789 5.64 -39.34 22.85
C TYR A 789 5.24 -40.36 21.76
N ARG A 790 4.18 -41.15 21.98
CA ARG A 790 3.67 -42.11 21.00
C ARG A 790 3.24 -41.42 19.68
N ALA A 791 2.62 -40.27 19.74
CA ALA A 791 2.26 -39.53 18.55
C ALA A 791 3.49 -39.14 17.72
N ARG A 792 4.55 -38.64 18.36
CA ARG A 792 5.82 -38.31 17.66
C ARG A 792 6.50 -39.53 17.06
N GLU A 793 6.52 -40.64 17.76
CA GLU A 793 7.08 -41.92 17.25
C GLU A 793 6.26 -42.41 16.04
N HIS A 794 4.94 -42.30 16.10
CA HIS A 794 4.08 -42.64 14.98
C HIS A 794 4.42 -41.78 13.75
N THR A 795 4.44 -40.45 13.90
CA THR A 795 4.78 -39.52 12.83
C THR A 795 6.13 -39.82 12.18
N ARG A 796 7.16 -40.09 12.99
CA ARG A 796 8.50 -40.41 12.50
C ARG A 796 8.58 -41.73 11.74
N SER A 797 7.74 -42.70 12.12
CA SER A 797 7.74 -44.03 11.52
C SER A 797 6.84 -44.16 10.31
N HIS A 798 5.77 -43.34 10.19
CA HIS A 798 4.75 -43.46 9.16
C HIS A 798 4.71 -42.24 8.21
N GLY A 799 5.30 -41.10 8.60
CA GLY A 799 5.24 -39.87 7.81
C GLY A 799 3.88 -39.17 7.84
N GLU A 800 3.00 -39.54 8.78
CA GLU A 800 1.66 -38.96 8.96
C GLU A 800 1.31 -38.90 10.46
N ASP A 801 0.36 -37.99 10.80
CA ASP A 801 -0.15 -37.91 12.15
C ASP A 801 -1.02 -39.13 12.51
N PRO A 802 -1.09 -39.56 13.79
CA PRO A 802 -1.98 -40.61 14.21
C PRO A 802 -3.43 -40.39 13.80
N GLU A 803 -4.14 -41.49 13.47
CA GLU A 803 -5.54 -41.39 13.00
C GLU A 803 -6.46 -40.72 14.03
N GLU A 804 -6.25 -41.01 15.32
CA GLU A 804 -6.99 -40.43 16.44
C GLU A 804 -6.83 -38.89 16.52
N ILE A 805 -5.73 -38.36 16.03
CA ILE A 805 -5.47 -36.91 15.95
C ILE A 805 -6.15 -36.31 14.70
N ARG A 806 -5.93 -36.94 13.53
CA ARG A 806 -6.45 -36.47 12.25
C ARG A 806 -7.98 -36.45 12.23
N ASN A 807 -8.60 -37.46 12.82
CA ASN A 807 -10.06 -37.65 12.84
C ASN A 807 -10.72 -37.14 14.15
N TRP A 808 -9.97 -36.48 15.03
CA TRP A 808 -10.51 -35.98 16.28
C TRP A 808 -11.71 -35.04 16.04
N LYS A 809 -12.76 -35.23 16.82
CA LYS A 809 -13.98 -34.41 16.87
C LYS A 809 -14.36 -34.19 18.31
N LEU A 810 -14.91 -33.02 18.65
CA LEU A 810 -15.38 -32.71 19.99
C LEU A 810 -16.53 -33.66 20.39
N GLY A 811 -16.39 -34.37 21.51
CA GLY A 811 -17.38 -35.34 22.03
C GLY A 811 -17.46 -36.64 21.23
N GLY A 812 -16.47 -36.92 20.40
CA GLY A 812 -16.39 -38.13 19.55
C GLY A 812 -15.80 -39.37 20.19
#